data_40b66a5cfc19dfee7184afe17075dd6a
#
_entry.id   40b66a5cfc19dfee7184afe17075dd6a
#
_cell.length_a   1.000
_cell.length_b   1.000
_cell.length_c   1.000
_cell.angle_alpha   90.00
_cell.angle_beta   90.00
_cell.angle_gamma   90.00
#
_symmetry.space_group_name_H-M   'P 1'
#
loop_
_entity.id
_entity.type
_entity.pdbx_description
1 polymer ?
#
loop_
_entity_poly.entity_id
_entity_poly.type
_entity_poly.pdbx_seq_one_letter_code
_entity_poly.pdbx_strand_id
1 'polypeptide(L)'
;MNTTTTKNVCGDKWYLNLDKPEEALKFLGFIAIFVIRTLLHHLMKPLGQPYLTTDFAIGLILGNLPKFREAFSGPYSVTLNNIIEFGMICHMFVMGLEMNPSVLLRPPTKDAFIAYTSMFTTFVLAFATTPFLHYTKISPFIFSLALSLMASSTGSPILTRVISNLKIRKSDLGKLASSAGVHTDMMSTLFYCFGFIFFPTEKPLPRPLHRFFRALLMFCLFLAQVTFTSIVSPIFLNWVNNENPEGKPLKGSHLVMSLAFVVLICSFPTWPPESMYNPILSAFTAGLFLPNQGRMSKWIINKINYLLSTVFYPIFFFWVGFIIHMRNFDIGDKMAWARFFSLLGTVIIGKVTGTVLCGVLLGYHVPETASLGLLLTTKGHFHVYLAALAIRTNRVKNTTGAMIIFVIVLTVVYSPFVVMDIIKRARKRVPVHIMALQWLDPTTELKILIALHGPHNIGSTLNLMEICHGGREPGSIFYATDMVELTDEIAATLKKGGGAGMSNDPVTVTDRSVTEMRESITAAVNGYGELRSGQGVTVRRMLALSTFMTMAHDVCGLADELMVSIIILPFHKRLNPDGTLDSGHAGFRHVNRKILKNAPCSVGILVDRSFGQTEEAWRPGASMDIAIIFIGGRDDREALAFAAQVARHPAVKLHVIRFLEDKSSQNAQKRSSILNRASVVEQEEEMKLDDECFAEFYERYIAGGGRVSYMEKHLTNSSETFTALKSVDGEYGLVIVGRGGGRASSGLTTGLNDWQQCPELGPIGDVLSGSDFSHNTSMLIIQQQRTRGQLEGLHDDFTIL
;
A
#
# COMPACT_ATOMS: atom_id res chain seq x y z
N MET A 1 -67.50 27.11 -23.85
CA MET A 1 -66.46 26.69 -24.83
C MET A 1 -65.11 27.22 -24.37
N ASN A 2 -64.44 26.45 -23.53
CA ASN A 2 -63.05 26.75 -23.12
C ASN A 2 -62.18 25.60 -23.62
N THR A 3 -61.47 25.86 -24.66
CA THR A 3 -60.48 25.00 -25.26
C THR A 3 -59.22 25.03 -24.39
N THR A 4 -59.04 24.06 -23.57
CA THR A 4 -57.76 23.75 -22.89
C THR A 4 -56.74 23.26 -23.94
N THR A 5 -55.85 24.13 -24.35
CA THR A 5 -54.67 23.79 -25.11
C THR A 5 -53.72 22.92 -24.27
N THR A 6 -53.77 21.64 -24.55
CA THR A 6 -52.72 20.71 -24.10
C THR A 6 -51.41 21.13 -24.77
N LYS A 7 -50.53 21.78 -24.01
CA LYS A 7 -49.14 21.98 -24.40
C LYS A 7 -48.51 20.60 -24.62
N ASN A 8 -48.18 20.29 -25.84
CA ASN A 8 -47.33 19.16 -26.19
C ASN A 8 -45.98 19.30 -25.49
N VAL A 9 -45.74 18.47 -24.47
CA VAL A 9 -44.51 18.39 -23.71
C VAL A 9 -43.38 17.66 -24.48
N CYS A 10 -43.64 17.29 -25.72
CA CYS A 10 -42.71 16.50 -26.55
C CYS A 10 -41.96 17.32 -27.59
N GLY A 11 -41.65 18.58 -27.31
CA GLY A 11 -41.07 19.50 -28.31
C GLY A 11 -39.70 20.12 -27.97
N ASP A 12 -39.19 19.96 -26.78
CA ASP A 12 -37.85 20.46 -26.51
C ASP A 12 -36.79 19.41 -26.95
N LYS A 13 -36.19 19.76 -28.10
CA LYS A 13 -35.03 19.02 -28.65
C LYS A 13 -33.94 18.91 -27.61
N TRP A 14 -33.69 17.71 -27.10
CA TRP A 14 -32.70 17.41 -26.09
C TRP A 14 -31.25 17.39 -26.61
N TYR A 15 -31.02 17.58 -27.93
CA TYR A 15 -29.68 17.67 -28.50
C TYR A 15 -29.17 19.12 -28.50
N LEU A 16 -27.90 19.26 -28.23
CA LEU A 16 -27.16 20.52 -28.25
C LEU A 16 -27.24 21.13 -29.69
N ASN A 17 -27.89 22.24 -29.80
CA ASN A 17 -27.88 23.02 -31.04
C ASN A 17 -26.72 24.02 -30.99
N LEU A 18 -25.57 23.62 -31.48
CA LEU A 18 -24.34 24.41 -31.50
C LEU A 18 -24.44 25.69 -32.36
N ASP A 19 -25.48 25.82 -33.15
CA ASP A 19 -25.74 27.04 -33.93
C ASP A 19 -26.23 28.22 -33.05
N LYS A 20 -26.64 27.93 -31.80
CA LYS A 20 -27.01 28.97 -30.85
C LYS A 20 -25.80 29.29 -29.96
N PRO A 21 -25.36 30.58 -29.92
CA PRO A 21 -24.20 30.99 -29.15
C PRO A 21 -24.33 30.67 -27.65
N GLU A 22 -25.53 30.66 -27.09
CA GLU A 22 -25.78 30.30 -25.72
C GLU A 22 -25.53 28.83 -25.40
N GLU A 23 -25.85 27.91 -26.32
CA GLU A 23 -25.62 26.47 -26.16
C GLU A 23 -24.15 26.11 -26.37
N ALA A 24 -23.51 26.77 -27.35
CA ALA A 24 -22.06 26.67 -27.55
C ALA A 24 -21.29 27.14 -26.32
N LEU A 25 -21.70 28.24 -25.68
CA LEU A 25 -21.10 28.74 -24.46
C LEU A 25 -21.28 27.76 -23.26
N LYS A 26 -22.43 27.11 -23.14
CA LYS A 26 -22.68 26.05 -22.16
C LYS A 26 -21.74 24.86 -22.35
N PHE A 27 -21.59 24.41 -23.62
CA PHE A 27 -20.65 23.33 -23.95
C PHE A 27 -19.20 23.67 -23.63
N LEU A 28 -18.77 24.88 -23.97
CA LEU A 28 -17.45 25.40 -23.62
C LEU A 28 -17.25 25.44 -22.10
N GLY A 29 -18.30 25.79 -21.35
CA GLY A 29 -18.32 25.76 -19.90
C GLY A 29 -18.09 24.37 -19.32
N PHE A 30 -18.66 23.33 -19.93
CA PHE A 30 -18.39 21.94 -19.53
C PHE A 30 -16.94 21.56 -19.74
N ILE A 31 -16.36 21.89 -20.89
CA ILE A 31 -14.94 21.64 -21.19
C ILE A 31 -14.07 22.37 -20.16
N ALA A 32 -14.39 23.64 -19.85
CA ALA A 32 -13.66 24.42 -18.87
C ALA A 32 -13.68 23.77 -17.47
N ILE A 33 -14.80 23.15 -17.06
CA ILE A 33 -14.88 22.40 -15.79
C ILE A 33 -13.88 21.26 -15.74
N PHE A 34 -13.74 20.49 -16.82
CA PHE A 34 -12.76 19.40 -16.88
C PHE A 34 -11.31 19.89 -16.81
N VAL A 35 -11.01 21.02 -17.46
CA VAL A 35 -9.68 21.64 -17.42
C VAL A 35 -9.38 22.13 -15.99
N ILE A 36 -10.32 22.86 -15.38
CA ILE A 36 -10.19 23.36 -13.99
C ILE A 36 -10.02 22.18 -13.01
N ARG A 37 -10.78 21.13 -13.20
CA ARG A 37 -10.67 19.89 -12.42
C ARG A 37 -9.26 19.31 -12.45
N THR A 38 -8.71 19.16 -13.66
CA THR A 38 -7.39 18.58 -13.86
C THR A 38 -6.30 19.47 -13.23
N LEU A 39 -6.40 20.77 -13.43
CA LEU A 39 -5.48 21.75 -12.86
C LEU A 39 -5.52 21.75 -11.32
N LEU A 40 -6.73 21.82 -10.76
CA LEU A 40 -6.93 21.84 -9.30
C LEU A 40 -6.46 20.54 -8.66
N HIS A 41 -6.71 19.40 -9.33
CA HIS A 41 -6.20 18.12 -8.84
C HIS A 41 -4.66 18.07 -8.87
N HIS A 42 -4.04 18.56 -9.93
CA HIS A 42 -2.57 18.62 -10.01
C HIS A 42 -1.98 19.45 -8.86
N LEU A 43 -2.63 20.55 -8.49
CA LEU A 43 -2.26 21.39 -7.34
C LEU A 43 -2.46 20.66 -6.00
N MET A 44 -3.51 19.82 -5.87
CA MET A 44 -3.83 19.08 -4.65
C MET A 44 -3.08 17.75 -4.49
N LYS A 45 -2.51 17.22 -5.56
CA LYS A 45 -1.78 15.95 -5.57
C LYS A 45 -0.60 15.90 -4.57
N PRO A 46 0.27 16.91 -4.43
CA PRO A 46 1.35 16.89 -3.45
C PRO A 46 0.85 16.86 -1.99
N LEU A 47 -0.41 17.27 -1.74
CA LEU A 47 -1.04 17.21 -0.44
C LEU A 47 -1.68 15.84 -0.14
N GLY A 48 -1.51 14.84 -1.02
CA GLY A 48 -2.07 13.51 -0.85
C GLY A 48 -3.60 13.44 -0.99
N GLN A 49 -4.24 14.49 -1.51
CA GLN A 49 -5.69 14.56 -1.59
C GLN A 49 -6.25 13.70 -2.73
N PRO A 50 -7.33 12.94 -2.49
CA PRO A 50 -8.02 12.18 -3.53
C PRO A 50 -8.80 13.12 -4.49
N TYR A 51 -9.08 12.67 -5.71
CA TYR A 51 -9.84 13.42 -6.72
C TYR A 51 -11.21 13.91 -6.24
N LEU A 52 -11.85 13.17 -5.34
CA LEU A 52 -13.18 13.51 -4.83
C LEU A 52 -13.23 14.89 -4.13
N THR A 53 -12.14 15.30 -3.48
CA THR A 53 -12.09 16.61 -2.79
C THR A 53 -12.10 17.76 -3.79
N THR A 54 -11.44 17.61 -4.92
CA THR A 54 -11.43 18.61 -6.00
C THR A 54 -12.79 18.67 -6.71
N ASP A 55 -13.39 17.52 -7.01
CA ASP A 55 -14.70 17.44 -7.67
C ASP A 55 -15.80 18.07 -6.79
N PHE A 56 -15.77 17.77 -5.48
CA PHE A 56 -16.66 18.39 -4.50
C PHE A 56 -16.48 19.92 -4.40
N ALA A 57 -15.23 20.39 -4.33
CA ALA A 57 -14.93 21.82 -4.23
C ALA A 57 -15.42 22.59 -5.46
N ILE A 58 -15.22 22.05 -6.66
CA ILE A 58 -15.73 22.64 -7.92
C ILE A 58 -17.25 22.70 -7.90
N GLY A 59 -17.92 21.59 -7.51
CA GLY A 59 -19.37 21.53 -7.38
C GLY A 59 -19.91 22.57 -6.40
N LEU A 60 -19.25 22.72 -5.25
CA LEU A 60 -19.61 23.70 -4.22
C LEU A 60 -19.47 25.15 -4.73
N ILE A 61 -18.35 25.47 -5.39
CA ILE A 61 -18.13 26.82 -5.93
C ILE A 61 -19.16 27.14 -7.01
N LEU A 62 -19.29 26.26 -8.02
CA LEU A 62 -20.20 26.49 -9.13
C LEU A 62 -21.68 26.46 -8.69
N GLY A 63 -22.06 25.58 -7.75
CA GLY A 63 -23.42 25.49 -7.23
C GLY A 63 -23.87 26.73 -6.44
N ASN A 64 -22.93 27.56 -5.97
CA ASN A 64 -23.23 28.82 -5.27
C ASN A 64 -23.11 30.06 -6.17
N LEU A 65 -22.76 29.88 -7.46
CA LEU A 65 -22.83 30.96 -8.45
C LEU A 65 -24.25 31.07 -9.03
N PRO A 66 -24.97 32.22 -8.86
CA PRO A 66 -26.38 32.32 -9.27
C PRO A 66 -26.62 32.01 -10.74
N LYS A 67 -25.80 32.56 -11.63
CA LYS A 67 -25.89 32.36 -13.08
C LYS A 67 -25.73 30.89 -13.49
N PHE A 68 -24.76 30.19 -12.88
CA PHE A 68 -24.50 28.79 -13.17
C PHE A 68 -25.63 27.90 -12.67
N ARG A 69 -26.14 28.20 -11.48
CA ARG A 69 -27.25 27.47 -10.88
C ARG A 69 -28.54 27.61 -11.70
N GLU A 70 -28.83 28.80 -12.19
CA GLU A 70 -30.00 29.08 -13.02
C GLU A 70 -29.92 28.30 -14.33
N ALA A 71 -28.73 28.24 -14.95
CA ALA A 71 -28.48 27.45 -16.17
C ALA A 71 -28.67 25.95 -15.98
N PHE A 72 -28.37 25.42 -14.77
CA PHE A 72 -28.52 24.00 -14.42
C PHE A 72 -29.85 23.64 -13.76
N SER A 73 -30.75 24.60 -13.59
CA SER A 73 -32.11 24.35 -13.11
C SER A 73 -32.98 23.71 -14.20
N GLY A 74 -34.09 23.06 -13.82
CA GLY A 74 -35.02 22.44 -14.74
C GLY A 74 -34.65 21.03 -15.22
N PRO A 75 -34.75 20.70 -16.51
CA PRO A 75 -34.63 19.34 -17.03
C PRO A 75 -33.22 18.73 -16.79
N TYR A 76 -32.17 19.57 -16.80
CA TYR A 76 -30.81 19.11 -16.53
C TYR A 76 -30.64 18.57 -15.11
N SER A 77 -31.29 19.19 -14.12
CA SER A 77 -31.27 18.72 -12.73
C SER A 77 -31.92 17.36 -12.57
N VAL A 78 -33.04 17.12 -13.27
CA VAL A 78 -33.73 15.81 -13.27
C VAL A 78 -32.86 14.74 -13.88
N THR A 79 -32.29 15.02 -15.06
CA THR A 79 -31.39 14.07 -15.75
C THR A 79 -30.16 13.74 -14.90
N LEU A 80 -29.55 14.76 -14.30
CA LEU A 80 -28.40 14.57 -13.40
C LEU A 80 -28.76 13.69 -12.21
N ASN A 81 -29.92 13.90 -11.58
CA ASN A 81 -30.42 13.08 -10.48
C ASN A 81 -30.60 11.62 -10.90
N ASN A 82 -31.15 11.35 -12.08
CA ASN A 82 -31.33 10.01 -12.60
C ASN A 82 -29.98 9.29 -12.86
N ILE A 83 -28.99 10.03 -13.39
CA ILE A 83 -27.62 9.52 -13.56
C ILE A 83 -27.01 9.16 -12.20
N ILE A 84 -27.20 9.99 -11.18
CA ILE A 84 -26.71 9.73 -9.84
C ILE A 84 -27.38 8.49 -9.22
N GLU A 85 -28.68 8.36 -9.35
CA GLU A 85 -29.39 7.17 -8.86
C GLU A 85 -28.93 5.89 -9.55
N PHE A 86 -28.82 5.92 -10.88
CA PHE A 86 -28.29 4.78 -11.64
C PHE A 86 -26.85 4.41 -11.24
N GLY A 87 -25.96 5.40 -11.18
CA GLY A 87 -24.57 5.16 -10.76
C GLY A 87 -24.48 4.63 -9.33
N MET A 88 -25.38 5.06 -8.43
CA MET A 88 -25.44 4.57 -7.06
C MET A 88 -25.93 3.14 -6.97
N ILE A 89 -26.89 2.75 -7.80
CA ILE A 89 -27.32 1.35 -7.97
C ILE A 89 -26.13 0.48 -8.42
N CYS A 90 -25.40 0.92 -9.45
CA CYS A 90 -24.19 0.22 -9.91
C CYS A 90 -23.11 0.11 -8.82
N HIS A 91 -22.91 1.20 -8.06
CA HIS A 91 -21.96 1.21 -6.93
C HIS A 91 -22.34 0.19 -5.86
N MET A 92 -23.62 0.14 -5.47
CA MET A 92 -24.11 -0.79 -4.45
C MET A 92 -24.07 -2.23 -4.91
N PHE A 93 -24.34 -2.48 -6.20
CA PHE A 93 -24.18 -3.81 -6.79
C PHE A 93 -22.72 -4.30 -6.71
N VAL A 94 -21.76 -3.48 -7.14
CA VAL A 94 -20.34 -3.84 -7.07
C VAL A 94 -19.88 -4.01 -5.63
N MET A 95 -20.31 -3.13 -4.74
CA MET A 95 -19.98 -3.24 -3.32
C MET A 95 -20.49 -4.56 -2.72
N GLY A 96 -21.73 -4.97 -3.07
CA GLY A 96 -22.25 -6.29 -2.68
C GLY A 96 -21.41 -7.43 -3.24
N LEU A 97 -21.02 -7.37 -4.50
CA LEU A 97 -20.26 -8.42 -5.19
C LEU A 97 -18.81 -8.55 -4.68
N GLU A 98 -18.21 -7.44 -4.24
CA GLU A 98 -16.89 -7.44 -3.61
C GLU A 98 -16.90 -7.96 -2.15
N MET A 99 -18.05 -7.93 -1.50
CA MET A 99 -18.23 -8.43 -0.14
C MET A 99 -18.47 -9.93 -0.12
N ASN A 100 -17.89 -10.60 0.86
CA ASN A 100 -18.13 -12.04 1.06
C ASN A 100 -18.97 -12.27 2.32
N PRO A 101 -20.22 -12.70 2.21
CA PRO A 101 -21.09 -12.90 3.36
C PRO A 101 -20.58 -13.97 4.33
N SER A 102 -19.76 -14.90 3.88
CA SER A 102 -19.16 -15.94 4.74
C SER A 102 -18.21 -15.36 5.81
N VAL A 103 -17.70 -14.15 5.61
CA VAL A 103 -16.84 -13.47 6.59
C VAL A 103 -17.61 -13.13 7.88
N LEU A 104 -18.92 -12.87 7.79
CA LEU A 104 -19.76 -12.62 8.95
C LEU A 104 -20.07 -13.89 9.76
N LEU A 105 -20.03 -15.05 9.12
CA LEU A 105 -20.32 -16.35 9.74
C LEU A 105 -19.10 -16.98 10.40
N ARG A 106 -17.90 -16.49 10.10
CA ARG A 106 -16.66 -16.95 10.74
C ARG A 106 -16.45 -16.29 12.10
N PRO A 107 -15.72 -16.92 13.02
CA PRO A 107 -15.35 -16.29 14.28
C PRO A 107 -14.59 -14.99 13.99
N PRO A 108 -14.88 -13.91 14.76
CA PRO A 108 -14.31 -12.60 14.49
C PRO A 108 -12.78 -12.62 14.66
N THR A 109 -12.07 -12.12 13.67
CA THR A 109 -10.62 -11.91 13.70
C THR A 109 -10.27 -10.71 14.59
N LYS A 110 -8.99 -10.51 14.94
CA LYS A 110 -8.52 -9.32 15.68
C LYS A 110 -8.97 -8.01 14.99
N ASP A 111 -8.89 -7.99 13.66
CA ASP A 111 -9.29 -6.85 12.84
C ASP A 111 -10.79 -6.55 12.96
N ALA A 112 -11.61 -7.61 12.94
CA ALA A 112 -13.06 -7.51 13.11
C ALA A 112 -13.43 -7.00 14.50
N PHE A 113 -12.74 -7.43 15.56
CA PHE A 113 -12.95 -6.92 16.91
C PHE A 113 -12.68 -5.40 17.00
N ILE A 114 -11.56 -4.93 16.45
CA ILE A 114 -11.25 -3.50 16.41
C ILE A 114 -12.32 -2.74 15.62
N ALA A 115 -12.73 -3.29 14.48
CA ALA A 115 -13.76 -2.72 13.62
C ALA A 115 -15.09 -2.55 14.35
N TYR A 116 -15.60 -3.62 14.97
CA TYR A 116 -16.90 -3.61 15.64
C TYR A 116 -16.89 -2.78 16.93
N THR A 117 -15.81 -2.82 17.70
CA THR A 117 -15.65 -2.00 18.91
C THR A 117 -15.63 -0.51 18.54
N SER A 118 -14.89 -0.12 17.50
CA SER A 118 -14.86 1.25 17.03
C SER A 118 -16.20 1.74 16.47
N MET A 119 -16.93 0.83 15.80
CA MET A 119 -18.28 1.11 15.31
C MET A 119 -19.25 1.31 16.45
N PHE A 120 -19.23 0.42 17.46
CA PHE A 120 -20.14 0.46 18.61
C PHE A 120 -19.92 1.72 19.47
N THR A 121 -18.66 2.03 19.82
CA THR A 121 -18.34 3.23 20.61
C THR A 121 -18.79 4.51 19.91
N THR A 122 -18.52 4.60 18.59
CA THR A 122 -18.96 5.75 17.79
C THR A 122 -20.48 5.83 17.72
N PHE A 123 -21.16 4.69 17.54
CA PHE A 123 -22.62 4.61 17.48
C PHE A 123 -23.26 5.13 18.78
N VAL A 124 -22.81 4.65 19.93
CA VAL A 124 -23.31 5.06 21.24
C VAL A 124 -23.09 6.57 21.47
N LEU A 125 -21.89 7.06 21.18
CA LEU A 125 -21.56 8.46 21.34
C LEU A 125 -22.38 9.35 20.41
N ALA A 126 -22.57 8.95 19.16
CA ALA A 126 -23.38 9.66 18.18
C ALA A 126 -24.87 9.66 18.57
N PHE A 127 -25.36 8.55 19.08
CA PHE A 127 -26.75 8.47 19.55
C PHE A 127 -27.00 9.43 20.72
N ALA A 128 -26.06 9.53 21.64
CA ALA A 128 -26.13 10.45 22.78
C ALA A 128 -26.02 11.94 22.37
N THR A 129 -25.28 12.25 21.32
CA THR A 129 -25.07 13.65 20.85
C THR A 129 -26.13 14.11 19.84
N THR A 130 -26.84 13.20 19.18
CA THR A 130 -27.82 13.53 18.14
C THR A 130 -28.97 14.43 18.63
N PRO A 131 -29.50 14.35 19.88
CA PRO A 131 -30.51 15.28 20.37
C PRO A 131 -30.11 16.76 20.35
N PHE A 132 -28.79 17.03 20.36
CA PHE A 132 -28.25 18.39 20.24
C PHE A 132 -28.38 18.96 18.82
N LEU A 133 -28.55 18.09 17.81
CA LEU A 133 -28.73 18.47 16.43
C LEU A 133 -30.20 18.76 16.12
N HIS A 134 -30.50 19.90 15.50
CA HIS A 134 -31.86 20.23 15.10
C HIS A 134 -32.31 19.44 13.87
N TYR A 135 -33.35 18.62 14.03
CA TYR A 135 -34.04 17.90 12.96
C TYR A 135 -35.52 18.33 12.93
N THR A 136 -36.22 18.21 11.79
CA THR A 136 -37.52 18.87 11.67
C THR A 136 -38.67 18.03 11.21
N LYS A 137 -38.48 16.88 10.58
CA LYS A 137 -39.58 16.16 9.89
C LYS A 137 -39.58 14.64 10.09
N ILE A 138 -38.63 14.07 10.78
CA ILE A 138 -38.54 12.64 11.09
C ILE A 138 -38.70 12.46 12.60
N SER A 139 -39.21 11.30 13.04
CA SER A 139 -39.21 11.00 14.46
C SER A 139 -37.77 11.09 15.01
N PRO A 140 -37.59 11.66 16.21
CA PRO A 140 -36.28 11.84 16.83
C PRO A 140 -35.48 10.54 16.87
N PHE A 141 -36.14 9.45 17.19
CA PHE A 141 -35.51 8.13 17.31
C PHE A 141 -34.94 7.63 15.97
N ILE A 142 -35.73 7.72 14.87
CA ILE A 142 -35.29 7.25 13.54
C ILE A 142 -34.12 8.09 13.04
N PHE A 143 -34.17 9.40 13.26
CA PHE A 143 -33.09 10.29 12.88
C PHE A 143 -31.82 9.99 13.67
N SER A 144 -31.93 9.80 15.00
CA SER A 144 -30.81 9.46 15.86
C SER A 144 -30.18 8.13 15.45
N LEU A 145 -31.01 7.13 15.15
CA LEU A 145 -30.55 5.81 14.69
C LEU A 145 -29.78 5.93 13.36
N ALA A 146 -30.38 6.60 12.37
CA ALA A 146 -29.79 6.73 11.04
C ALA A 146 -28.48 7.54 11.07
N LEU A 147 -28.44 8.64 11.81
CA LEU A 147 -27.24 9.48 11.94
C LEU A 147 -26.14 8.78 12.73
N SER A 148 -26.49 8.05 13.80
CA SER A 148 -25.52 7.29 14.59
C SER A 148 -24.89 6.15 13.79
N LEU A 149 -25.70 5.45 13.01
CA LEU A 149 -25.21 4.43 12.10
C LEU A 149 -24.27 5.04 11.03
N MET A 150 -24.64 6.20 10.47
CA MET A 150 -23.80 6.91 9.50
C MET A 150 -22.50 7.43 10.14
N ALA A 151 -22.55 7.96 11.36
CA ALA A 151 -21.38 8.41 12.08
C ALA A 151 -20.42 7.26 12.43
N SER A 152 -20.97 6.07 12.74
CA SER A 152 -20.18 4.89 13.13
C SER A 152 -19.59 4.12 11.95
N SER A 153 -20.14 4.24 10.75
CA SER A 153 -19.68 3.53 9.54
C SER A 153 -18.30 4.01 9.05
N THR A 154 -17.68 3.23 8.18
CA THR A 154 -16.45 3.59 7.46
C THR A 154 -16.66 3.26 5.98
N GLY A 155 -16.17 4.08 5.07
CA GLY A 155 -16.27 3.82 3.64
C GLY A 155 -15.03 3.12 3.11
N SER A 156 -15.05 1.81 2.96
CA SER A 156 -13.90 1.00 2.55
C SER A 156 -13.31 1.40 1.20
N PRO A 157 -14.07 1.79 0.15
CA PRO A 157 -13.46 2.17 -1.13
C PRO A 157 -12.64 3.47 -1.05
N ILE A 158 -13.11 4.46 -0.27
CA ILE A 158 -12.37 5.72 -0.08
C ILE A 158 -11.16 5.49 0.83
N LEU A 159 -11.34 4.71 1.90
CA LEU A 159 -10.25 4.33 2.81
C LEU A 159 -9.10 3.64 2.05
N THR A 160 -9.41 2.69 1.19
CA THR A 160 -8.41 1.99 0.38
C THR A 160 -7.64 2.95 -0.54
N ARG A 161 -8.31 3.95 -1.11
CA ARG A 161 -7.66 5.01 -1.91
C ARG A 161 -6.74 5.89 -1.05
N VAL A 162 -7.18 6.27 0.15
CA VAL A 162 -6.36 7.05 1.09
C VAL A 162 -5.12 6.27 1.51
N ILE A 163 -5.25 4.99 1.87
CA ILE A 163 -4.15 4.09 2.22
C ILE A 163 -3.16 3.95 1.06
N SER A 164 -3.67 3.83 -0.18
CA SER A 164 -2.84 3.75 -1.38
C SER A 164 -2.08 5.04 -1.64
N ASN A 165 -2.73 6.20 -1.48
CA ASN A 165 -2.09 7.51 -1.64
C ASN A 165 -1.01 7.78 -0.59
N LEU A 166 -1.19 7.27 0.63
CA LEU A 166 -0.20 7.32 1.71
C LEU A 166 0.94 6.31 1.54
N LYS A 167 0.87 5.43 0.52
CA LYS A 167 1.86 4.36 0.25
C LYS A 167 2.05 3.36 1.41
N ILE A 168 1.05 3.21 2.28
CA ILE A 168 1.11 2.30 3.43
C ILE A 168 0.31 1.00 3.22
N ARG A 169 -0.18 0.74 2.00
CA ARG A 169 -1.05 -0.41 1.70
C ARG A 169 -0.43 -1.76 2.07
N LYS A 170 0.89 -1.90 1.94
CA LYS A 170 1.61 -3.14 2.23
C LYS A 170 2.07 -3.25 3.68
N SER A 171 2.03 -2.17 4.45
CA SER A 171 2.34 -2.17 5.89
C SER A 171 1.26 -2.90 6.68
N ASP A 172 1.61 -3.37 7.87
CA ASP A 172 0.65 -4.06 8.75
C ASP A 172 -0.49 -3.12 9.17
N LEU A 173 -0.21 -1.84 9.41
CA LEU A 173 -1.23 -0.83 9.66
C LEU A 173 -2.19 -0.67 8.47
N GLY A 174 -1.68 -0.65 7.24
CA GLY A 174 -2.50 -0.52 6.03
C GLY A 174 -3.38 -1.74 5.79
N LYS A 175 -2.86 -2.95 6.03
CA LYS A 175 -3.62 -4.20 5.95
C LYS A 175 -4.73 -4.24 7.00
N LEU A 176 -4.38 -3.94 8.26
CA LEU A 176 -5.31 -3.87 9.38
C LEU A 176 -6.42 -2.85 9.13
N ALA A 177 -6.08 -1.64 8.65
CA ALA A 177 -7.05 -0.59 8.34
C ALA A 177 -7.98 -0.99 7.19
N SER A 178 -7.45 -1.63 6.14
CA SER A 178 -8.26 -2.10 5.01
C SER A 178 -9.23 -3.20 5.44
N SER A 179 -8.76 -4.20 6.19
CA SER A 179 -9.60 -5.28 6.73
C SER A 179 -10.68 -4.75 7.67
N ALA A 180 -10.30 -3.94 8.67
CA ALA A 180 -11.26 -3.33 9.59
C ALA A 180 -12.27 -2.42 8.89
N GLY A 181 -11.83 -1.68 7.86
CA GLY A 181 -12.70 -0.86 7.02
C GLY A 181 -13.78 -1.67 6.30
N VAL A 182 -13.40 -2.79 5.69
CA VAL A 182 -14.35 -3.70 5.01
C VAL A 182 -15.38 -4.26 5.99
N HIS A 183 -14.94 -4.70 7.18
CA HIS A 183 -15.86 -5.20 8.21
C HIS A 183 -16.89 -4.15 8.65
N THR A 184 -16.46 -2.91 8.91
CA THR A 184 -17.36 -1.83 9.31
C THR A 184 -18.29 -1.41 8.18
N ASP A 185 -17.83 -1.37 6.94
CA ASP A 185 -18.62 -1.00 5.76
C ASP A 185 -19.70 -2.06 5.49
N MET A 186 -19.34 -3.33 5.53
CA MET A 186 -20.25 -4.45 5.35
C MET A 186 -21.37 -4.45 6.41
N MET A 187 -21.01 -4.32 7.70
CA MET A 187 -21.98 -4.29 8.77
C MET A 187 -22.92 -3.08 8.69
N SER A 188 -22.36 -1.89 8.45
CA SER A 188 -23.18 -0.68 8.32
C SER A 188 -24.14 -0.77 7.13
N THR A 189 -23.69 -1.29 6.00
CA THR A 189 -24.52 -1.43 4.80
C THR A 189 -25.66 -2.43 5.02
N LEU A 190 -25.40 -3.54 5.69
CA LEU A 190 -26.44 -4.48 6.08
C LEU A 190 -27.49 -3.82 6.99
N PHE A 191 -27.08 -3.05 7.98
CA PHE A 191 -28.01 -2.32 8.84
C PHE A 191 -28.85 -1.29 8.06
N TYR A 192 -28.26 -0.61 7.07
CA TYR A 192 -29.04 0.27 6.18
C TYR A 192 -30.03 -0.50 5.33
N CYS A 193 -29.63 -1.67 4.81
CA CYS A 193 -30.54 -2.53 4.06
C CYS A 193 -31.74 -2.96 4.89
N PHE A 194 -31.53 -3.39 6.15
CA PHE A 194 -32.63 -3.66 7.07
C PHE A 194 -33.44 -2.39 7.36
N GLY A 195 -32.79 -1.24 7.51
CA GLY A 195 -33.46 0.04 7.66
C GLY A 195 -34.42 0.36 6.52
N PHE A 196 -34.06 0.10 5.29
CA PHE A 196 -34.94 0.30 4.12
C PHE A 196 -36.15 -0.64 4.11
N ILE A 197 -36.04 -1.83 4.67
CA ILE A 197 -37.15 -2.76 4.81
C ILE A 197 -38.19 -2.23 5.81
N PHE A 198 -37.74 -1.80 6.99
CA PHE A 198 -38.62 -1.42 8.08
C PHE A 198 -39.12 0.01 8.02
N PHE A 199 -38.26 0.95 7.50
CA PHE A 199 -38.59 2.37 7.44
C PHE A 199 -38.83 2.81 5.98
N PRO A 200 -40.04 3.37 5.67
CA PRO A 200 -40.32 3.81 4.31
C PRO A 200 -39.44 5.00 3.89
N THR A 201 -38.91 4.94 2.69
CA THR A 201 -38.19 6.06 2.08
C THR A 201 -39.13 7.15 1.54
N GLU A 202 -40.41 6.81 1.30
CA GLU A 202 -41.44 7.70 0.82
C GLU A 202 -42.41 8.12 1.95
N LYS A 203 -43.53 8.74 1.58
CA LYS A 203 -44.50 9.31 2.52
C LYS A 203 -44.91 8.31 3.62
N PRO A 204 -45.02 8.73 4.89
CA PRO A 204 -45.39 7.84 5.95
C PRO A 204 -46.82 7.33 5.72
N LEU A 205 -46.99 6.01 5.74
CA LEU A 205 -48.30 5.37 5.68
C LEU A 205 -49.11 5.72 6.95
N PRO A 206 -50.40 6.13 6.80
CA PRO A 206 -51.16 6.70 7.89
C PRO A 206 -51.55 5.68 9.01
N ARG A 207 -51.64 4.37 8.69
CA ARG A 207 -52.08 3.36 9.65
C ARG A 207 -50.94 2.41 10.06
N PRO A 208 -50.80 2.04 11.34
CA PRO A 208 -49.76 1.15 11.83
C PRO A 208 -49.84 -0.26 11.21
N LEU A 209 -51.06 -0.77 10.98
CA LEU A 209 -51.28 -2.05 10.34
C LEU A 209 -50.73 -2.12 8.92
N HIS A 210 -50.89 -1.04 8.14
CA HIS A 210 -50.34 -0.95 6.77
C HIS A 210 -48.81 -0.90 6.80
N ARG A 211 -48.18 -0.32 7.83
CA ARG A 211 -46.72 -0.33 8.00
C ARG A 211 -46.20 -1.72 8.25
N PHE A 212 -46.93 -2.51 9.08
CA PHE A 212 -46.54 -3.89 9.37
C PHE A 212 -46.67 -4.78 8.13
N PHE A 213 -47.79 -4.73 7.41
CA PHE A 213 -47.98 -5.53 6.17
C PHE A 213 -46.96 -5.13 5.09
N ARG A 214 -46.66 -3.84 4.96
CA ARG A 214 -45.59 -3.39 4.04
C ARG A 214 -44.21 -3.95 4.45
N ALA A 215 -43.82 -3.84 5.71
CA ALA A 215 -42.54 -4.36 6.18
C ALA A 215 -42.44 -5.89 5.95
N LEU A 216 -43.56 -6.62 6.21
CA LEU A 216 -43.63 -8.04 5.93
C LEU A 216 -43.51 -8.35 4.45
N LEU A 217 -44.20 -7.61 3.56
CA LEU A 217 -44.09 -7.77 2.12
C LEU A 217 -42.64 -7.49 1.64
N MET A 218 -42.01 -6.41 2.12
CA MET A 218 -40.63 -6.08 1.81
C MET A 218 -39.66 -7.16 2.26
N PHE A 219 -39.87 -7.73 3.44
CA PHE A 219 -39.06 -8.82 3.94
C PHE A 219 -39.27 -10.11 3.12
N CYS A 220 -40.48 -10.42 2.70
CA CYS A 220 -40.76 -11.54 1.81
C CYS A 220 -40.11 -11.36 0.42
N LEU A 221 -40.18 -10.15 -0.15
CA LEU A 221 -39.50 -9.85 -1.41
C LEU A 221 -37.97 -9.96 -1.27
N PHE A 222 -37.42 -9.48 -0.17
CA PHE A 222 -35.99 -9.64 0.15
C PHE A 222 -35.59 -11.12 0.21
N LEU A 223 -36.33 -11.94 0.95
CA LEU A 223 -36.08 -13.40 1.00
C LEU A 223 -36.21 -14.06 -0.36
N ALA A 224 -37.22 -13.68 -1.14
CA ALA A 224 -37.42 -14.18 -2.50
C ALA A 224 -36.23 -13.82 -3.41
N GLN A 225 -35.74 -12.59 -3.33
CA GLN A 225 -34.56 -12.14 -4.07
C GLN A 225 -33.31 -12.93 -3.65
N VAL A 226 -33.04 -13.06 -2.35
CA VAL A 226 -31.89 -13.82 -1.83
C VAL A 226 -31.94 -15.25 -2.33
N THR A 227 -33.08 -15.94 -2.19
CA THR A 227 -33.26 -17.33 -2.64
C THR A 227 -33.06 -17.45 -4.15
N PHE A 228 -33.72 -16.58 -4.91
CA PHE A 228 -33.60 -16.58 -6.37
C PHE A 228 -32.14 -16.36 -6.80
N THR A 229 -31.47 -15.33 -6.25
CA THR A 229 -30.08 -15.03 -6.60
C THR A 229 -29.14 -16.16 -6.19
N SER A 230 -29.27 -16.72 -4.99
CA SER A 230 -28.41 -17.78 -4.49
C SER A 230 -28.55 -19.09 -5.27
N ILE A 231 -29.71 -19.38 -5.84
CA ILE A 231 -29.95 -20.63 -6.60
C ILE A 231 -29.61 -20.43 -8.09
N VAL A 232 -30.11 -19.37 -8.71
CA VAL A 232 -30.05 -19.19 -10.17
C VAL A 232 -28.68 -18.65 -10.60
N SER A 233 -28.09 -17.74 -9.83
CA SER A 233 -26.83 -17.09 -10.24
C SER A 233 -25.63 -18.04 -10.36
N PRO A 234 -25.40 -18.98 -9.42
CA PRO A 234 -24.31 -19.94 -9.58
C PRO A 234 -24.48 -20.83 -10.83
N ILE A 235 -25.71 -21.27 -11.10
CA ILE A 235 -26.01 -22.13 -12.28
C ILE A 235 -25.68 -21.35 -13.57
N PHE A 236 -26.20 -20.14 -13.68
CA PHE A 236 -25.98 -19.28 -14.84
C PHE A 236 -24.51 -18.91 -15.03
N LEU A 237 -23.83 -18.42 -13.98
CA LEU A 237 -22.45 -17.98 -14.08
C LEU A 237 -21.47 -19.13 -14.31
N ASN A 238 -21.70 -20.30 -13.69
CA ASN A 238 -20.88 -21.48 -13.97
C ASN A 238 -21.04 -21.93 -15.41
N TRP A 239 -22.26 -21.93 -15.95
CA TRP A 239 -22.48 -22.22 -17.35
C TRP A 239 -21.73 -21.24 -18.27
N VAL A 240 -21.84 -19.92 -18.00
CA VAL A 240 -21.13 -18.89 -18.78
C VAL A 240 -19.61 -19.03 -18.67
N ASN A 241 -19.09 -19.31 -17.47
CA ASN A 241 -17.65 -19.49 -17.25
C ASN A 241 -17.11 -20.73 -17.97
N ASN A 242 -17.87 -21.84 -17.98
CA ASN A 242 -17.49 -23.07 -18.69
C ASN A 242 -17.43 -22.86 -20.22
N GLU A 243 -18.33 -22.07 -20.77
CA GLU A 243 -18.33 -21.69 -22.18
C GLU A 243 -17.23 -20.70 -22.57
N ASN A 244 -16.63 -20.03 -21.59
CA ASN A 244 -15.55 -19.04 -21.77
C ASN A 244 -14.29 -19.43 -20.95
N PRO A 245 -13.59 -20.51 -21.34
CA PRO A 245 -12.40 -20.95 -20.62
C PRO A 245 -11.27 -19.91 -20.64
N GLU A 246 -10.38 -19.98 -19.68
CA GLU A 246 -9.21 -19.11 -19.62
C GLU A 246 -8.33 -19.30 -20.86
N GLY A 247 -7.77 -18.20 -21.37
CA GLY A 247 -6.95 -18.20 -22.59
C GLY A 247 -7.70 -17.90 -23.90
N LYS A 248 -9.05 -17.97 -23.94
CA LYS A 248 -9.83 -17.58 -25.13
C LYS A 248 -10.51 -16.20 -24.93
N PRO A 249 -10.72 -15.40 -25.98
CA PRO A 249 -11.47 -14.15 -25.85
C PRO A 249 -12.91 -14.43 -25.37
N LEU A 250 -13.47 -13.52 -24.57
CA LEU A 250 -14.86 -13.63 -24.10
C LEU A 250 -15.83 -13.45 -25.27
N LYS A 251 -16.79 -14.38 -25.41
CA LYS A 251 -17.85 -14.27 -26.43
C LYS A 251 -18.74 -13.06 -26.11
N GLY A 252 -18.91 -12.14 -27.08
CA GLY A 252 -19.68 -10.89 -26.89
C GLY A 252 -21.15 -11.15 -26.50
N SER A 253 -21.78 -12.21 -27.04
CA SER A 253 -23.15 -12.60 -26.68
C SER A 253 -23.27 -12.97 -25.20
N HIS A 254 -22.28 -13.68 -24.64
CA HIS A 254 -22.27 -14.06 -23.23
C HIS A 254 -22.05 -12.83 -22.32
N LEU A 255 -21.30 -11.82 -22.79
CA LEU A 255 -21.14 -10.55 -22.07
C LEU A 255 -22.47 -9.80 -21.94
N VAL A 256 -23.18 -9.63 -23.07
CA VAL A 256 -24.49 -8.97 -23.11
C VAL A 256 -25.51 -9.73 -22.26
N MET A 257 -25.54 -11.06 -22.37
CA MET A 257 -26.45 -11.90 -21.59
C MET A 257 -26.17 -11.83 -20.10
N SER A 258 -24.89 -11.79 -19.69
CA SER A 258 -24.53 -11.63 -18.28
C SER A 258 -24.91 -10.25 -17.73
N LEU A 259 -24.75 -9.19 -18.53
CA LEU A 259 -25.22 -7.87 -18.15
C LEU A 259 -26.75 -7.79 -18.04
N ALA A 260 -27.47 -8.39 -19.01
CA ALA A 260 -28.94 -8.49 -18.96
C ALA A 260 -29.41 -9.28 -17.74
N PHE A 261 -28.72 -10.36 -17.39
CA PHE A 261 -29.00 -11.15 -16.19
C PHE A 261 -28.82 -10.33 -14.91
N VAL A 262 -27.75 -9.55 -14.80
CA VAL A 262 -27.53 -8.64 -13.66
C VAL A 262 -28.67 -7.63 -13.54
N VAL A 263 -29.05 -6.99 -14.65
CA VAL A 263 -30.18 -6.04 -14.66
C VAL A 263 -31.47 -6.72 -14.24
N LEU A 264 -31.74 -7.93 -14.71
CA LEU A 264 -32.92 -8.71 -14.35
C LEU A 264 -32.97 -9.00 -12.85
N ILE A 265 -31.87 -9.48 -12.25
CA ILE A 265 -31.80 -9.77 -10.80
C ILE A 265 -32.01 -8.50 -9.97
N CYS A 266 -31.42 -7.39 -10.38
CA CYS A 266 -31.59 -6.10 -9.69
C CYS A 266 -33.02 -5.56 -9.84
N SER A 267 -33.69 -5.81 -10.96
CA SER A 267 -35.02 -5.25 -11.24
C SER A 267 -36.15 -6.12 -10.71
N PHE A 268 -35.93 -7.43 -10.56
CA PHE A 268 -36.96 -8.40 -10.20
C PHE A 268 -37.79 -8.00 -8.95
N PRO A 269 -37.23 -7.60 -7.81
CA PRO A 269 -38.02 -7.27 -6.63
C PRO A 269 -38.61 -5.86 -6.68
N THR A 270 -38.18 -5.02 -7.61
CA THR A 270 -38.72 -3.66 -7.78
C THR A 270 -39.94 -3.63 -8.69
N TRP A 271 -40.26 -4.76 -9.33
CA TRP A 271 -41.45 -4.92 -10.17
C TRP A 271 -42.52 -5.73 -9.44
N PRO A 272 -43.80 -5.29 -9.32
CA PRO A 272 -44.37 -4.05 -9.88
C PRO A 272 -43.93 -2.79 -9.12
N PRO A 273 -44.02 -1.60 -9.76
CA PRO A 273 -43.56 -0.33 -9.12
C PRO A 273 -44.29 0.00 -7.80
N GLU A 274 -45.46 -0.56 -7.60
CA GLU A 274 -46.27 -0.44 -6.38
C GLU A 274 -45.62 -1.15 -5.18
N SER A 275 -44.65 -2.04 -5.41
CA SER A 275 -43.94 -2.76 -4.35
C SER A 275 -43.19 -1.80 -3.42
N MET A 276 -42.78 -0.62 -3.90
CA MET A 276 -41.97 0.35 -3.16
C MET A 276 -40.61 -0.24 -2.69
N TYR A 277 -40.14 -1.31 -3.31
CA TYR A 277 -38.86 -1.93 -2.96
C TYR A 277 -37.73 -1.04 -3.42
N ASN A 278 -36.76 -0.78 -2.54
CA ASN A 278 -35.69 0.15 -2.82
C ASN A 278 -34.69 -0.44 -3.83
N PRO A 279 -34.43 0.21 -5.00
CA PRO A 279 -33.51 -0.29 -6.01
C PRO A 279 -32.06 -0.45 -5.50
N ILE A 280 -31.64 0.38 -4.55
CA ILE A 280 -30.30 0.33 -3.94
C ILE A 280 -30.16 -0.94 -3.08
N LEU A 281 -31.21 -1.26 -2.29
CA LEU A 281 -31.25 -2.50 -1.53
C LEU A 281 -31.22 -3.71 -2.46
N SER A 282 -32.01 -3.67 -3.54
CA SER A 282 -32.04 -4.74 -4.54
C SER A 282 -30.67 -4.98 -5.17
N ALA A 283 -30.01 -3.91 -5.60
CA ALA A 283 -28.69 -4.01 -6.24
C ALA A 283 -27.63 -4.56 -5.28
N PHE A 284 -27.62 -4.09 -4.05
CA PHE A 284 -26.69 -4.59 -3.04
C PHE A 284 -26.91 -6.08 -2.74
N THR A 285 -28.18 -6.49 -2.53
CA THR A 285 -28.52 -7.89 -2.28
C THR A 285 -28.18 -8.78 -3.47
N ALA A 286 -28.49 -8.33 -4.68
CA ALA A 286 -28.12 -9.04 -5.90
C ALA A 286 -26.61 -9.25 -6.02
N GLY A 287 -25.82 -8.22 -5.74
CA GLY A 287 -24.35 -8.32 -5.73
C GLY A 287 -23.82 -9.25 -4.64
N LEU A 288 -24.35 -9.15 -3.41
CA LEU A 288 -23.88 -9.91 -2.25
C LEU A 288 -24.03 -11.44 -2.42
N PHE A 289 -25.10 -11.88 -3.05
CA PHE A 289 -25.40 -13.30 -3.27
C PHE A 289 -25.03 -13.80 -4.67
N LEU A 290 -24.44 -12.96 -5.51
CA LEU A 290 -23.86 -13.37 -6.77
C LEU A 290 -22.48 -14.00 -6.50
N PRO A 291 -22.14 -15.17 -7.12
CA PRO A 291 -20.80 -15.74 -6.97
C PRO A 291 -19.71 -14.76 -7.45
N ASN A 292 -18.76 -14.45 -6.58
CA ASN A 292 -17.64 -13.57 -6.90
C ASN A 292 -16.45 -14.31 -7.55
N GLN A 293 -16.50 -15.64 -7.61
CA GLN A 293 -15.50 -16.49 -8.24
C GLN A 293 -15.80 -16.69 -9.72
N GLY A 294 -14.75 -16.76 -10.51
CA GLY A 294 -14.86 -16.97 -11.95
C GLY A 294 -14.52 -15.74 -12.79
N ARG A 295 -14.29 -15.98 -14.08
CA ARG A 295 -13.81 -14.99 -15.03
C ARG A 295 -14.86 -13.89 -15.30
N MET A 296 -16.14 -14.30 -15.41
CA MET A 296 -17.23 -13.38 -15.75
C MET A 296 -17.51 -12.40 -14.62
N SER A 297 -17.55 -12.86 -13.36
CA SER A 297 -17.77 -11.97 -12.20
C SER A 297 -16.65 -10.93 -12.06
N LYS A 298 -15.39 -11.34 -12.23
CA LYS A 298 -14.24 -10.42 -12.25
C LYS A 298 -14.33 -9.40 -13.39
N TRP A 299 -14.77 -9.83 -14.57
CA TRP A 299 -14.97 -8.94 -15.71
C TRP A 299 -16.05 -7.88 -15.41
N ILE A 300 -17.20 -8.31 -14.88
CA ILE A 300 -18.31 -7.42 -14.50
C ILE A 300 -17.82 -6.37 -13.48
N ILE A 301 -17.17 -6.80 -12.40
CA ILE A 301 -16.59 -5.90 -11.38
C ILE A 301 -15.67 -4.87 -12.04
N ASN A 302 -14.72 -5.33 -12.85
CA ASN A 302 -13.74 -4.44 -13.46
C ASN A 302 -14.38 -3.40 -14.40
N LYS A 303 -15.34 -3.81 -15.20
CA LYS A 303 -16.00 -2.92 -16.15
C LYS A 303 -16.90 -1.90 -15.45
N ILE A 304 -17.68 -2.33 -14.46
CA ILE A 304 -18.52 -1.40 -13.69
C ILE A 304 -17.64 -0.48 -12.83
N ASN A 305 -16.60 -0.98 -12.17
CA ASN A 305 -15.67 -0.14 -11.40
C ASN A 305 -14.95 0.89 -12.28
N TYR A 306 -14.60 0.52 -13.51
CA TYR A 306 -14.04 1.48 -14.47
C TYR A 306 -15.04 2.61 -14.79
N LEU A 307 -16.30 2.27 -15.09
CA LEU A 307 -17.37 3.24 -15.33
C LEU A 307 -17.57 4.14 -14.10
N LEU A 308 -17.66 3.53 -12.92
CA LEU A 308 -17.84 4.25 -11.66
C LEU A 308 -16.69 5.21 -11.39
N SER A 309 -15.46 4.77 -11.53
CA SER A 309 -14.28 5.58 -11.22
C SER A 309 -14.02 6.71 -12.22
N THR A 310 -14.31 6.44 -13.50
CA THR A 310 -13.99 7.39 -14.59
C THR A 310 -15.09 8.42 -14.80
N VAL A 311 -16.34 8.00 -14.69
CA VAL A 311 -17.51 8.83 -15.04
C VAL A 311 -18.34 9.19 -13.83
N PHE A 312 -18.78 8.18 -13.08
CA PHE A 312 -19.80 8.39 -12.04
C PHE A 312 -19.28 9.19 -10.83
N TYR A 313 -18.14 8.80 -10.23
CA TYR A 313 -17.68 9.46 -9.02
C TYR A 313 -17.36 10.94 -9.20
N PRO A 314 -16.73 11.39 -10.29
CA PRO A 314 -16.57 12.82 -10.56
C PRO A 314 -17.88 13.58 -10.61
N ILE A 315 -18.86 13.04 -11.35
CA ILE A 315 -20.19 13.64 -11.48
C ILE A 315 -20.91 13.65 -10.13
N PHE A 316 -20.81 12.57 -9.38
CA PHE A 316 -21.42 12.42 -8.06
C PHE A 316 -20.93 13.46 -7.06
N PHE A 317 -19.60 13.61 -6.90
CA PHE A 317 -19.07 14.58 -5.94
C PHE A 317 -19.30 16.02 -6.39
N PHE A 318 -19.25 16.28 -7.68
CA PHE A 318 -19.67 17.56 -8.24
C PHE A 318 -21.13 17.87 -7.88
N TRP A 319 -22.05 16.93 -8.10
CA TRP A 319 -23.47 17.06 -7.78
C TRP A 319 -23.71 17.28 -6.28
N VAL A 320 -23.00 16.54 -5.42
CA VAL A 320 -23.10 16.73 -3.96
C VAL A 320 -22.69 18.15 -3.57
N GLY A 321 -21.59 18.65 -4.10
CA GLY A 321 -21.18 20.05 -3.89
C GLY A 321 -22.22 21.06 -4.40
N PHE A 322 -22.79 20.77 -5.56
CA PHE A 322 -23.78 21.63 -6.21
C PHE A 322 -25.10 21.74 -5.44
N ILE A 323 -25.55 20.69 -4.76
CA ILE A 323 -26.77 20.69 -3.93
C ILE A 323 -26.64 21.63 -2.73
N ILE A 324 -25.45 21.79 -2.19
CA ILE A 324 -25.21 22.56 -0.97
C ILE A 324 -25.35 24.06 -1.24
N HIS A 325 -26.28 24.69 -0.53
CA HIS A 325 -26.48 26.14 -0.56
C HIS A 325 -25.76 26.81 0.59
N MET A 326 -24.59 27.41 0.33
CA MET A 326 -23.85 28.15 1.36
C MET A 326 -24.63 29.36 1.91
N ARG A 327 -25.51 29.94 1.10
CA ARG A 327 -26.35 31.05 1.50
C ARG A 327 -27.31 30.71 2.64
N ASN A 328 -27.65 29.43 2.78
CA ASN A 328 -28.51 28.94 3.86
C ASN A 328 -27.72 28.60 5.13
N PHE A 329 -26.39 28.64 5.05
CA PHE A 329 -25.52 28.44 6.19
C PHE A 329 -25.21 29.80 6.82
N ASP A 330 -25.92 30.10 7.88
CA ASP A 330 -25.69 31.36 8.62
C ASP A 330 -24.34 31.24 9.35
N ILE A 331 -23.31 31.90 8.78
CA ILE A 331 -21.96 31.95 9.33
C ILE A 331 -21.94 32.64 10.70
N GLY A 332 -22.92 33.51 10.98
CA GLY A 332 -23.07 34.20 12.25
C GLY A 332 -23.69 33.34 13.37
N ASP A 333 -24.34 32.22 13.05
CA ASP A 333 -24.96 31.37 14.06
C ASP A 333 -23.93 30.53 14.81
N LYS A 334 -23.58 30.96 16.02
CA LYS A 334 -22.67 30.23 16.93
C LYS A 334 -23.15 28.80 17.22
N MET A 335 -24.48 28.60 17.29
CA MET A 335 -25.03 27.28 17.56
C MET A 335 -24.91 26.32 16.36
N ALA A 336 -24.92 26.84 15.14
CA ALA A 336 -24.64 26.02 13.95
C ALA A 336 -23.20 25.51 13.97
N TRP A 337 -22.24 26.35 14.31
CA TRP A 337 -20.85 25.96 14.50
C TRP A 337 -20.66 24.97 15.66
N ALA A 338 -21.29 25.19 16.79
CA ALA A 338 -21.24 24.26 17.92
C ALA A 338 -21.75 22.86 17.54
N ARG A 339 -22.83 22.78 16.76
CA ARG A 339 -23.36 21.49 16.24
C ARG A 339 -22.41 20.84 15.24
N PHE A 340 -21.82 21.63 14.36
CA PHE A 340 -20.84 21.13 13.39
C PHE A 340 -19.63 20.50 14.09
N PHE A 341 -19.01 21.22 15.04
CA PHE A 341 -17.87 20.69 15.80
C PHE A 341 -18.24 19.54 16.73
N SER A 342 -19.46 19.55 17.28
CA SER A 342 -19.98 18.44 18.09
C SER A 342 -20.08 17.16 17.24
N LEU A 343 -20.64 17.25 16.03
CA LEU A 343 -20.77 16.09 15.14
C LEU A 343 -19.38 15.60 14.68
N LEU A 344 -18.50 16.51 14.28
CA LEU A 344 -17.13 16.18 13.88
C LEU A 344 -16.37 15.53 15.05
N GLY A 345 -16.43 16.12 16.23
CA GLY A 345 -15.81 15.58 17.44
C GLY A 345 -16.33 14.20 17.80
N THR A 346 -17.65 13.99 17.69
CA THR A 346 -18.28 12.69 17.93
C THR A 346 -17.71 11.60 17.00
N VAL A 347 -17.58 11.90 15.72
CA VAL A 347 -17.03 10.93 14.74
C VAL A 347 -15.58 10.60 15.05
N ILE A 348 -14.76 11.62 15.34
CA ILE A 348 -13.32 11.42 15.60
C ILE A 348 -13.11 10.71 16.94
N ILE A 349 -13.67 11.26 18.00
CA ILE A 349 -13.50 10.75 19.37
C ILE A 349 -14.03 9.32 19.45
N GLY A 350 -15.24 9.07 18.94
CA GLY A 350 -15.85 7.74 18.98
C GLY A 350 -15.01 6.68 18.26
N LYS A 351 -14.50 6.99 17.05
CA LYS A 351 -13.64 6.06 16.30
C LYS A 351 -12.30 5.84 16.98
N VAL A 352 -11.62 6.92 17.36
CA VAL A 352 -10.27 6.83 17.95
C VAL A 352 -10.32 6.15 19.32
N THR A 353 -11.26 6.50 20.19
CA THR A 353 -11.37 5.86 21.51
C THR A 353 -11.69 4.38 21.39
N GLY A 354 -12.61 3.99 20.49
CA GLY A 354 -12.94 2.57 20.27
C GLY A 354 -11.79 1.76 19.71
N THR A 355 -11.04 2.32 18.75
CA THR A 355 -9.87 1.62 18.18
C THR A 355 -8.71 1.55 19.18
N VAL A 356 -8.44 2.61 19.94
CA VAL A 356 -7.39 2.61 20.95
C VAL A 356 -7.72 1.64 22.08
N LEU A 357 -8.95 1.67 22.59
CA LEU A 357 -9.36 0.77 23.67
C LEU A 357 -9.17 -0.70 23.25
N CYS A 358 -9.71 -1.09 22.11
CA CYS A 358 -9.61 -2.47 21.64
C CYS A 358 -8.19 -2.83 21.20
N GLY A 359 -7.49 -1.92 20.52
CA GLY A 359 -6.15 -2.19 20.01
C GLY A 359 -5.12 -2.37 21.13
N VAL A 360 -5.17 -1.56 22.17
CA VAL A 360 -4.30 -1.72 23.34
C VAL A 360 -4.55 -3.06 24.04
N LEU A 361 -5.83 -3.46 24.17
CA LEU A 361 -6.19 -4.78 24.74
C LEU A 361 -5.67 -5.94 23.87
N LEU A 362 -5.49 -5.75 22.57
CA LEU A 362 -4.94 -6.74 21.65
C LEU A 362 -3.41 -6.67 21.52
N GLY A 363 -2.73 -5.77 22.27
CA GLY A 363 -1.28 -5.64 22.29
C GLY A 363 -0.68 -4.69 21.24
N TYR A 364 -1.50 -3.87 20.58
CA TYR A 364 -1.02 -2.85 19.63
C TYR A 364 -0.60 -1.57 20.36
N HIS A 365 0.35 -0.82 19.79
CA HIS A 365 0.78 0.46 20.34
C HIS A 365 -0.25 1.58 20.15
N VAL A 366 -0.35 2.48 21.13
CA VAL A 366 -1.32 3.60 21.11
C VAL A 366 -1.22 4.48 19.86
N PRO A 367 -0.03 4.89 19.35
CA PRO A 367 0.06 5.68 18.12
C PRO A 367 -0.47 4.97 16.87
N GLU A 368 -0.26 3.66 16.77
CA GLU A 368 -0.76 2.84 15.66
C GLU A 368 -2.28 2.74 15.68
N THR A 369 -2.84 2.43 16.85
CA THR A 369 -4.29 2.33 17.03
C THR A 369 -5.00 3.66 16.89
N ALA A 370 -4.39 4.77 17.31
CA ALA A 370 -4.90 6.12 17.07
C ALA A 370 -4.89 6.47 15.57
N SER A 371 -3.81 6.13 14.85
CA SER A 371 -3.73 6.31 13.39
C SER A 371 -4.79 5.47 12.68
N LEU A 372 -4.98 4.23 13.12
CA LEU A 372 -6.03 3.34 12.63
C LEU A 372 -7.42 3.95 12.85
N GLY A 373 -7.70 4.47 14.05
CA GLY A 373 -8.96 5.14 14.37
C GLY A 373 -9.25 6.32 13.46
N LEU A 374 -8.24 7.15 13.21
CA LEU A 374 -8.35 8.29 12.29
C LEU A 374 -8.60 7.85 10.85
N LEU A 375 -7.94 6.80 10.36
CA LEU A 375 -8.21 6.24 9.04
C LEU A 375 -9.65 5.71 8.94
N LEU A 376 -10.15 5.03 9.97
CA LEU A 376 -11.50 4.50 10.02
C LEU A 376 -12.61 5.58 10.15
N THR A 377 -12.26 6.87 10.34
CA THR A 377 -13.25 7.97 10.26
C THR A 377 -13.68 8.27 8.84
N THR A 378 -12.94 7.85 7.81
CA THR A 378 -13.28 8.12 6.41
C THR A 378 -14.62 7.54 6.02
N LYS A 379 -15.48 8.36 5.38
CA LYS A 379 -16.82 7.97 4.97
C LYS A 379 -16.86 7.65 3.48
N GLY A 380 -17.76 6.73 3.08
CA GLY A 380 -17.93 6.29 1.70
C GLY A 380 -18.94 7.10 0.89
N HIS A 381 -18.98 6.79 -0.41
CA HIS A 381 -19.92 7.39 -1.37
C HIS A 381 -21.37 7.22 -0.94
N PHE A 382 -21.71 6.05 -0.43
CA PHE A 382 -23.08 5.74 0.03
C PHE A 382 -23.54 6.63 1.18
N HIS A 383 -22.66 6.95 2.13
CA HIS A 383 -22.99 7.82 3.26
C HIS A 383 -23.27 9.27 2.82
N VAL A 384 -22.49 9.76 1.86
CA VAL A 384 -22.70 11.07 1.24
C VAL A 384 -24.02 11.09 0.49
N TYR A 385 -24.33 10.02 -0.26
CA TYR A 385 -25.58 9.88 -0.98
C TYR A 385 -26.80 9.90 -0.04
N LEU A 386 -26.73 9.17 1.09
CA LEU A 386 -27.81 9.16 2.08
C LEU A 386 -28.06 10.56 2.67
N ALA A 387 -27.01 11.32 2.95
CA ALA A 387 -27.12 12.70 3.43
C ALA A 387 -27.74 13.61 2.36
N ALA A 388 -27.30 13.49 1.11
CA ALA A 388 -27.87 14.25 -0.01
C ALA A 388 -29.34 13.88 -0.29
N LEU A 389 -29.68 12.59 -0.21
CA LEU A 389 -31.05 12.08 -0.35
C LEU A 389 -31.95 12.65 0.75
N ALA A 390 -31.48 12.72 2.01
CA ALA A 390 -32.22 13.29 3.13
C ALA A 390 -32.52 14.78 2.94
N ILE A 391 -31.61 15.54 2.33
CA ILE A 391 -31.85 16.94 1.92
C ILE A 391 -32.91 17.01 0.81
N ARG A 392 -32.72 16.22 -0.25
CA ARG A 392 -33.59 16.22 -1.45
C ARG A 392 -35.03 15.82 -1.13
N THR A 393 -35.22 14.84 -0.25
CA THR A 393 -36.54 14.39 0.20
C THR A 393 -37.14 15.28 1.31
N ASN A 394 -36.48 16.38 1.62
CA ASN A 394 -36.95 17.36 2.61
C ASN A 394 -37.17 16.76 4.02
N ARG A 395 -36.44 15.69 4.35
CA ARG A 395 -36.51 15.01 5.64
C ARG A 395 -35.68 15.70 6.72
N VAL A 396 -34.58 16.33 6.28
CA VAL A 396 -33.67 17.07 7.12
C VAL A 396 -33.62 18.52 6.63
N LYS A 397 -33.43 19.48 7.53
CA LYS A 397 -33.20 20.89 7.12
C LYS A 397 -31.96 20.94 6.24
N ASN A 398 -31.98 21.81 5.23
CA ASN A 398 -30.82 22.02 4.32
C ASN A 398 -29.54 22.36 5.08
N THR A 399 -29.63 23.15 6.15
CA THR A 399 -28.49 23.51 7.01
C THR A 399 -27.89 22.29 7.72
N THR A 400 -28.72 21.45 8.31
CA THR A 400 -28.27 20.22 9.01
C THR A 400 -27.70 19.20 8.01
N GLY A 401 -28.36 19.03 6.86
CA GLY A 401 -27.85 18.12 5.82
C GLY A 401 -26.52 18.61 5.23
N ALA A 402 -26.38 19.91 4.99
CA ALA A 402 -25.12 20.50 4.57
C ALA A 402 -24.00 20.29 5.60
N MET A 403 -24.28 20.49 6.90
CA MET A 403 -23.31 20.20 7.97
C MET A 403 -22.85 18.75 7.96
N ILE A 404 -23.78 17.80 7.80
CA ILE A 404 -23.45 16.37 7.73
C ILE A 404 -22.51 16.10 6.55
N ILE A 405 -22.81 16.62 5.35
CA ILE A 405 -21.96 16.45 4.17
C ILE A 405 -20.59 17.08 4.39
N PHE A 406 -20.52 18.30 4.95
CA PHE A 406 -19.24 18.94 5.26
C PHE A 406 -18.40 18.13 6.24
N VAL A 407 -19.00 17.58 7.31
CA VAL A 407 -18.29 16.70 8.24
C VAL A 407 -17.75 15.47 7.50
N ILE A 408 -18.55 14.82 6.66
CA ILE A 408 -18.11 13.66 5.88
C ILE A 408 -16.91 14.02 4.97
N VAL A 409 -17.02 15.10 4.20
CA VAL A 409 -15.93 15.52 3.30
C VAL A 409 -14.69 15.90 4.10
N LEU A 410 -14.86 16.58 5.22
CA LEU A 410 -13.74 16.98 6.09
C LEU A 410 -13.02 15.76 6.66
N THR A 411 -13.74 14.66 7.01
CA THR A 411 -13.07 13.42 7.47
C THR A 411 -12.15 12.83 6.41
N VAL A 412 -12.48 12.96 5.14
CA VAL A 412 -11.64 12.50 4.03
C VAL A 412 -10.45 13.45 3.80
N VAL A 413 -10.68 14.76 3.95
CA VAL A 413 -9.64 15.79 3.73
C VAL A 413 -8.56 15.73 4.80
N TYR A 414 -8.92 15.70 6.09
CA TYR A 414 -7.91 15.76 7.16
C TYR A 414 -7.19 14.44 7.40
N SER A 415 -7.84 13.31 7.16
CA SER A 415 -7.30 11.98 7.47
C SER A 415 -5.90 11.74 6.89
N PRO A 416 -5.62 12.00 5.60
CA PRO A 416 -4.27 11.83 5.05
C PRO A 416 -3.22 12.70 5.74
N PHE A 417 -3.55 13.95 6.07
CA PHE A 417 -2.60 14.89 6.71
C PHE A 417 -2.20 14.42 8.10
N VAL A 418 -3.20 14.11 8.93
CA VAL A 418 -2.95 13.74 10.33
C VAL A 418 -2.23 12.40 10.40
N VAL A 419 -2.66 11.43 9.61
CA VAL A 419 -2.02 10.11 9.57
C VAL A 419 -0.59 10.22 9.06
N MET A 420 -0.34 11.03 8.02
CA MET A 420 1.01 11.26 7.51
C MET A 420 1.91 11.93 8.55
N ASP A 421 1.37 12.88 9.33
CA ASP A 421 2.12 13.54 10.40
C ASP A 421 2.43 12.56 11.55
N ILE A 422 1.49 11.72 11.95
CA ILE A 422 1.70 10.67 12.96
C ILE A 422 2.77 9.68 12.48
N ILE A 423 2.69 9.21 11.24
CA ILE A 423 3.69 8.31 10.65
C ILE A 423 5.06 8.98 10.59
N LYS A 424 5.13 10.25 10.17
CA LYS A 424 6.39 11.00 10.16
C LYS A 424 6.98 11.17 11.56
N ARG A 425 6.13 11.42 12.56
CA ARG A 425 6.56 11.53 13.96
C ARG A 425 6.99 10.19 14.54
N ALA A 426 6.28 9.10 14.21
CA ALA A 426 6.67 7.77 14.59
C ALA A 426 8.02 7.39 13.96
N ARG A 427 8.23 7.68 12.68
CA ARG A 427 9.51 7.49 11.99
C ARG A 427 10.64 8.36 12.57
N LYS A 428 10.34 9.56 13.05
CA LYS A 428 11.34 10.43 13.73
C LYS A 428 11.66 9.98 15.15
N ARG A 429 10.72 9.33 15.85
CA ARG A 429 10.94 8.79 17.19
C ARG A 429 11.71 7.48 17.18
N VAL A 430 11.59 6.74 16.09
CA VAL A 430 12.53 5.67 15.76
C VAL A 430 13.83 6.40 15.40
N PRO A 431 14.89 6.36 16.23
CA PRO A 431 16.12 7.09 15.93
C PRO A 431 16.54 6.75 14.51
N VAL A 432 17.07 7.73 13.77
CA VAL A 432 17.60 7.58 12.39
C VAL A 432 18.58 6.40 12.30
N HIS A 433 19.10 5.97 13.43
CA HIS A 433 19.99 4.85 13.65
C HIS A 433 19.38 3.44 13.43
N ILE A 434 18.05 3.29 13.39
CA ILE A 434 17.41 1.96 13.19
C ILE A 434 17.47 1.50 11.71
N MET A 435 17.80 2.37 10.79
CA MET A 435 17.99 1.99 9.37
C MET A 435 19.41 1.51 9.05
N ALA A 436 20.34 1.59 9.99
CA ALA A 436 21.66 0.99 9.89
C ALA A 436 21.80 -0.14 10.92
N LEU A 437 22.36 -1.28 10.50
CA LEU A 437 22.49 -2.47 11.34
C LEU A 437 23.36 -2.25 12.57
N GLN A 438 24.38 -1.37 12.47
CA GLN A 438 25.26 -1.05 13.59
C GLN A 438 24.52 -0.42 14.80
N TRP A 439 23.30 0.14 14.56
CA TRP A 439 22.48 0.78 15.59
C TRP A 439 21.22 -0.03 15.91
N LEU A 440 21.09 -1.24 15.35
CA LEU A 440 19.95 -2.09 15.59
C LEU A 440 20.03 -2.63 17.02
N ASP A 441 18.95 -2.40 17.79
CA ASP A 441 18.83 -3.02 19.11
C ASP A 441 18.80 -4.54 18.96
N PRO A 442 19.67 -5.29 19.68
CA PRO A 442 19.71 -6.75 19.62
C PRO A 442 18.39 -7.45 19.96
N THR A 443 17.45 -6.76 20.58
CA THR A 443 16.12 -7.26 20.97
C THR A 443 15.05 -7.06 19.89
N THR A 444 15.36 -6.33 18.83
CA THR A 444 14.39 -6.08 17.74
C THR A 444 14.49 -7.14 16.66
N GLU A 445 13.33 -7.46 16.04
CA GLU A 445 13.25 -8.36 14.89
C GLU A 445 14.03 -7.82 13.69
N LEU A 446 14.90 -8.64 13.13
CA LEU A 446 15.66 -8.30 11.93
C LEU A 446 14.77 -8.43 10.69
N LYS A 447 14.60 -7.33 9.96
CA LYS A 447 13.81 -7.28 8.71
C LYS A 447 14.74 -7.12 7.51
N ILE A 448 14.77 -8.13 6.66
CA ILE A 448 15.62 -8.14 5.46
C ILE A 448 14.76 -8.24 4.21
N LEU A 449 15.01 -7.36 3.24
CA LEU A 449 14.45 -7.48 1.90
C LEU A 449 15.49 -8.11 0.98
N ILE A 450 15.19 -9.29 0.43
CA ILE A 450 16.07 -9.99 -0.49
C ILE A 450 15.45 -9.97 -1.88
N ALA A 451 16.16 -9.37 -2.82
CA ALA A 451 15.72 -9.31 -4.21
C ALA A 451 16.15 -10.56 -4.98
N LEU A 452 15.34 -11.00 -5.91
CA LEU A 452 15.55 -12.16 -6.76
C LEU A 452 15.45 -11.75 -8.23
N HIS A 453 16.50 -12.00 -9.01
CA HIS A 453 16.49 -11.77 -10.47
C HIS A 453 15.92 -12.97 -11.24
N GLY A 454 15.84 -14.13 -10.60
CA GLY A 454 15.34 -15.36 -11.22
C GLY A 454 15.62 -16.60 -10.37
N PRO A 455 15.27 -17.81 -10.88
CA PRO A 455 15.41 -19.06 -10.14
C PRO A 455 16.86 -19.41 -9.77
N HIS A 456 17.84 -18.93 -10.54
CA HIS A 456 19.26 -19.18 -10.29
C HIS A 456 19.77 -18.56 -8.97
N ASN A 457 19.07 -17.56 -8.42
CA ASN A 457 19.43 -16.96 -7.13
C ASN A 457 18.75 -17.63 -5.93
N ILE A 458 17.93 -18.67 -6.14
CA ILE A 458 17.18 -19.31 -5.04
C ILE A 458 18.14 -19.91 -4.02
N GLY A 459 19.12 -20.71 -4.44
CA GLY A 459 20.04 -21.39 -3.54
C GLY A 459 20.80 -20.43 -2.64
N SER A 460 21.41 -19.41 -3.23
CA SER A 460 22.14 -18.39 -2.47
C SER A 460 21.24 -17.57 -1.55
N THR A 461 19.99 -17.31 -1.96
CA THR A 461 19.01 -16.61 -1.13
C THR A 461 18.63 -17.44 0.10
N LEU A 462 18.34 -18.73 -0.07
CA LEU A 462 17.96 -19.60 1.03
C LEU A 462 19.12 -19.79 2.02
N ASN A 463 20.33 -19.99 1.52
CA ASN A 463 21.53 -20.08 2.37
C ASN A 463 21.77 -18.77 3.13
N LEU A 464 21.53 -17.62 2.51
CA LEU A 464 21.64 -16.33 3.18
C LEU A 464 20.57 -16.14 4.25
N MET A 465 19.31 -16.52 3.98
CA MET A 465 18.23 -16.49 4.98
C MET A 465 18.60 -17.37 6.18
N GLU A 466 19.19 -18.55 5.94
CA GLU A 466 19.58 -19.48 6.98
C GLU A 466 20.64 -18.88 7.90
N ILE A 467 21.74 -18.37 7.34
CA ILE A 467 22.83 -17.81 8.16
C ILE A 467 22.40 -16.52 8.90
N CYS A 468 21.44 -15.78 8.37
CA CYS A 468 20.91 -14.56 9.03
C CYS A 468 19.90 -14.87 10.12
N HIS A 469 19.39 -16.11 10.18
CA HIS A 469 18.38 -16.47 11.18
C HIS A 469 18.93 -16.55 12.62
N GLY A 470 20.19 -16.75 12.87
CA GLY A 470 20.91 -16.59 14.13
C GLY A 470 20.38 -17.23 15.42
N GLY A 471 19.09 -17.60 15.53
CA GLY A 471 18.49 -18.16 16.75
C GLY A 471 16.98 -17.86 16.89
N ARG A 472 16.33 -18.43 17.94
CA ARG A 472 14.88 -18.31 18.13
C ARG A 472 14.38 -16.90 18.50
N GLU A 473 15.17 -16.10 19.19
CA GLU A 473 14.78 -14.77 19.66
C GLU A 473 15.97 -13.79 19.58
N PRO A 474 15.77 -12.59 19.05
CA PRO A 474 14.58 -12.10 18.33
C PRO A 474 14.40 -12.78 16.96
N GLY A 475 13.14 -12.90 16.51
CA GLY A 475 12.81 -13.50 15.22
C GLY A 475 13.34 -12.71 14.03
N SER A 476 13.38 -13.34 12.84
CA SER A 476 13.77 -12.68 11.59
C SER A 476 12.63 -12.69 10.57
N ILE A 477 12.41 -11.56 9.90
CA ILE A 477 11.40 -11.42 8.85
C ILE A 477 12.11 -11.20 7.52
N PHE A 478 11.92 -12.13 6.59
CA PHE A 478 12.47 -12.05 5.24
C PHE A 478 11.39 -11.69 4.23
N TYR A 479 11.67 -10.67 3.42
CA TYR A 479 10.83 -10.26 2.30
C TYR A 479 11.52 -10.68 1.00
N ALA A 480 11.15 -11.86 0.48
CA ALA A 480 11.65 -12.32 -0.81
C ALA A 480 10.92 -11.58 -1.94
N THR A 481 11.63 -10.75 -2.67
CA THR A 481 11.05 -9.85 -3.69
C THR A 481 11.48 -10.28 -5.08
N ASP A 482 10.53 -10.79 -5.88
CA ASP A 482 10.75 -11.12 -7.28
C ASP A 482 10.86 -9.83 -8.09
N MET A 483 11.98 -9.63 -8.78
CA MET A 483 12.20 -8.49 -9.69
C MET A 483 11.90 -8.93 -11.12
N VAL A 484 10.73 -8.53 -11.63
CA VAL A 484 10.28 -8.89 -12.98
C VAL A 484 10.19 -7.64 -13.84
N GLU A 485 10.83 -7.67 -15.00
CA GLU A 485 10.73 -6.58 -15.97
C GLU A 485 9.35 -6.54 -16.59
N LEU A 486 8.73 -5.36 -16.60
CA LEU A 486 7.50 -5.10 -17.31
C LEU A 486 7.81 -4.82 -18.79
N THR A 487 7.77 -5.86 -19.62
CA THR A 487 7.82 -5.74 -21.08
C THR A 487 6.42 -5.50 -21.65
N ASP A 488 6.34 -5.04 -22.91
CA ASP A 488 5.04 -4.83 -23.58
C ASP A 488 4.25 -6.14 -23.70
N GLU A 489 4.91 -7.28 -23.86
CA GLU A 489 4.29 -8.60 -23.88
C GLU A 489 3.70 -8.96 -22.51
N ILE A 490 4.44 -8.77 -21.44
CA ILE A 490 3.95 -8.98 -20.08
C ILE A 490 2.84 -7.98 -19.74
N ALA A 491 2.97 -6.73 -20.18
CA ALA A 491 1.94 -5.71 -19.98
C ALA A 491 0.61 -6.10 -20.67
N ALA A 492 0.68 -6.70 -21.85
CA ALA A 492 -0.50 -7.22 -22.56
C ALA A 492 -1.18 -8.40 -21.85
N THR A 493 -0.40 -9.19 -21.10
CA THR A 493 -0.89 -10.35 -20.33
C THR A 493 -1.30 -10.00 -18.90
N LEU A 494 -1.06 -8.75 -18.47
CA LEU A 494 -1.43 -8.27 -17.14
C LEU A 494 -2.94 -8.26 -16.97
N LYS A 495 -3.47 -9.24 -16.28
CA LYS A 495 -4.82 -9.17 -15.71
C LYS A 495 -4.74 -8.32 -14.45
N LYS A 496 -5.28 -7.10 -14.53
CA LYS A 496 -5.52 -6.27 -13.36
C LYS A 496 -6.47 -7.06 -12.44
N GLY A 497 -5.94 -7.62 -11.38
CA GLY A 497 -6.74 -8.24 -10.33
C GLY A 497 -7.62 -7.15 -9.73
N GLY A 498 -8.85 -7.01 -10.25
CA GLY A 498 -9.87 -6.19 -9.65
C GLY A 498 -10.48 -6.97 -8.51
N GLY A 499 -10.33 -6.47 -7.33
CA GLY A 499 -11.01 -6.98 -6.16
C GLY A 499 -10.13 -6.86 -4.92
N ALA A 500 -10.57 -6.07 -3.97
CA ALA A 500 -10.10 -6.06 -2.60
C ALA A 500 -10.54 -7.36 -1.92
N GLY A 501 -10.02 -8.49 -2.36
CA GLY A 501 -10.26 -9.80 -1.77
C GLY A 501 -8.91 -10.45 -1.51
N MET A 502 -8.56 -10.56 -0.29
CA MET A 502 -7.60 -11.42 0.43
C MET A 502 -6.72 -12.41 -0.39
N SER A 503 -6.21 -12.04 -1.54
CA SER A 503 -5.03 -12.67 -2.13
C SER A 503 -3.89 -11.65 -2.17
N ASN A 504 -2.75 -12.03 -1.62
CA ASN A 504 -1.59 -11.17 -1.42
C ASN A 504 -0.94 -10.64 -2.72
N ASP A 505 -1.48 -10.97 -3.89
CA ASP A 505 -0.97 -10.55 -5.19
C ASP A 505 -2.03 -9.78 -5.99
N PRO A 506 -1.98 -8.45 -6.04
CA PRO A 506 -2.94 -7.61 -6.76
C PRO A 506 -2.76 -7.65 -8.29
N VAL A 507 -1.73 -8.30 -8.80
CA VAL A 507 -1.43 -8.38 -10.23
C VAL A 507 -1.07 -9.83 -10.59
N THR A 508 -1.92 -10.48 -11.35
CA THR A 508 -1.64 -11.82 -11.88
C THR A 508 -1.03 -11.68 -13.27
N VAL A 509 0.25 -12.03 -13.39
CA VAL A 509 0.94 -12.15 -14.68
C VAL A 509 0.58 -13.52 -15.28
N THR A 510 0.02 -13.54 -16.49
CA THR A 510 -0.37 -14.77 -17.18
C THR A 510 0.65 -15.23 -18.23
N ASP A 511 1.77 -14.55 -18.31
CA ASP A 511 2.89 -15.03 -19.14
C ASP A 511 3.40 -16.35 -18.56
N ARG A 512 3.52 -17.37 -19.42
CA ARG A 512 3.86 -18.73 -19.01
C ARG A 512 5.27 -18.81 -18.42
N SER A 513 6.23 -18.11 -19.01
CA SER A 513 7.63 -18.13 -18.57
C SER A 513 7.79 -17.47 -17.19
N VAL A 514 7.11 -16.36 -16.98
CA VAL A 514 7.10 -15.65 -15.69
C VAL A 514 6.35 -16.46 -14.64
N THR A 515 5.28 -17.14 -15.02
CA THR A 515 4.50 -17.97 -14.09
C THR A 515 5.30 -19.18 -13.64
N GLU A 516 5.92 -19.93 -14.56
CA GLU A 516 6.78 -21.08 -14.24
C GLU A 516 7.98 -20.67 -13.37
N MET A 517 8.62 -19.52 -13.69
CA MET A 517 9.70 -18.96 -12.88
C MET A 517 9.22 -18.64 -11.45
N ARG A 518 8.08 -17.99 -11.31
CA ARG A 518 7.51 -17.64 -10.02
C ARG A 518 7.03 -18.84 -9.21
N GLU A 519 6.51 -19.87 -9.86
CA GLU A 519 6.12 -21.12 -9.21
C GLU A 519 7.33 -21.84 -8.61
N SER A 520 8.45 -21.91 -9.32
CA SER A 520 9.67 -22.53 -8.80
C SER A 520 10.23 -21.77 -7.61
N ILE A 521 10.27 -20.42 -7.67
CA ILE A 521 10.66 -19.58 -6.54
C ILE A 521 9.68 -19.74 -5.37
N THR A 522 8.35 -19.83 -5.66
CA THR A 522 7.33 -19.99 -4.64
C THR A 522 7.49 -21.29 -3.89
N ALA A 523 7.66 -22.39 -4.61
CA ALA A 523 7.82 -23.71 -4.01
C ALA A 523 9.03 -23.76 -3.07
N ALA A 524 10.17 -23.22 -3.51
CA ALA A 524 11.39 -23.20 -2.71
C ALA A 524 11.30 -22.30 -1.46
N VAL A 525 10.82 -21.08 -1.63
CA VAL A 525 10.72 -20.08 -0.54
C VAL A 525 9.66 -20.48 0.49
N ASN A 526 8.50 -20.98 0.05
CA ASN A 526 7.45 -21.46 0.96
C ASN A 526 7.91 -22.73 1.69
N GLY A 527 8.55 -23.68 0.99
CA GLY A 527 9.09 -24.88 1.61
C GLY A 527 10.10 -24.56 2.72
N TYR A 528 10.96 -23.58 2.50
CA TYR A 528 11.86 -23.07 3.54
C TYR A 528 11.09 -22.42 4.70
N GLY A 529 10.10 -21.57 4.41
CA GLY A 529 9.27 -20.90 5.41
C GLY A 529 8.49 -21.87 6.28
N GLU A 530 7.94 -22.95 5.68
CA GLU A 530 7.24 -24.02 6.41
C GLU A 530 8.20 -24.81 7.31
N LEU A 531 9.39 -25.13 6.81
CA LEU A 531 10.42 -25.85 7.56
C LEU A 531 10.89 -25.09 8.80
N ARG A 532 10.92 -23.75 8.75
CA ARG A 532 11.44 -22.88 9.81
C ARG A 532 10.36 -22.10 10.58
N SER A 533 9.07 -22.30 10.27
CA SER A 533 7.96 -21.54 10.87
C SER A 533 7.87 -21.67 12.40
N GLY A 534 8.34 -22.78 12.98
CA GLY A 534 8.41 -22.98 14.45
C GLY A 534 9.65 -22.39 15.15
N GLN A 535 10.56 -21.75 14.42
CA GLN A 535 11.85 -21.27 14.91
C GLN A 535 11.98 -19.73 14.92
N GLY A 536 10.88 -18.97 14.72
CA GLY A 536 10.90 -17.51 14.71
C GLY A 536 11.23 -16.90 13.36
N VAL A 537 11.18 -17.67 12.26
CA VAL A 537 11.37 -17.19 10.90
C VAL A 537 10.01 -16.91 10.25
N THR A 538 9.84 -15.71 9.71
CA THR A 538 8.70 -15.36 8.88
C THR A 538 9.18 -14.97 7.49
N VAL A 539 8.76 -15.71 6.47
CA VAL A 539 9.08 -15.38 5.08
C VAL A 539 7.83 -14.85 4.38
N ARG A 540 7.95 -13.67 3.77
CA ARG A 540 6.86 -13.04 3.00
C ARG A 540 7.34 -12.78 1.58
N ARG A 541 6.52 -13.15 0.60
CA ARG A 541 6.82 -12.89 -0.81
C ARG A 541 6.28 -11.57 -1.26
N MET A 542 7.04 -10.90 -2.09
CA MET A 542 6.72 -9.60 -2.71
C MET A 542 7.02 -9.67 -4.21
N LEU A 543 6.40 -8.79 -4.97
CA LEU A 543 6.63 -8.65 -6.42
C LEU A 543 6.95 -7.20 -6.74
N ALA A 544 8.10 -6.98 -7.38
CA ALA A 544 8.47 -5.72 -8.01
C ALA A 544 8.35 -5.88 -9.53
N LEU A 545 7.17 -5.54 -10.06
CA LEU A 545 6.85 -5.63 -11.48
C LEU A 545 6.86 -4.23 -12.08
N SER A 546 7.94 -3.87 -12.77
CA SER A 546 8.11 -2.55 -13.35
C SER A 546 9.24 -2.54 -14.38
N THR A 547 9.34 -1.48 -15.15
CA THR A 547 10.46 -1.29 -16.08
C THR A 547 11.77 -1.09 -15.31
N PHE A 548 12.91 -1.43 -15.86
CA PHE A 548 14.21 -1.23 -15.21
C PHE A 548 14.45 0.23 -14.79
N MET A 549 13.82 1.21 -15.46
CA MET A 549 13.93 2.63 -15.10
C MET A 549 13.22 2.98 -13.77
N THR A 550 12.11 2.29 -13.44
CA THR A 550 11.27 2.57 -12.26
C THR A 550 11.44 1.52 -11.15
N MET A 551 11.97 0.34 -11.47
CA MET A 551 12.13 -0.80 -10.55
C MET A 551 12.90 -0.45 -9.27
N ALA A 552 13.95 0.35 -9.38
CA ALA A 552 14.70 0.83 -8.22
C ALA A 552 13.84 1.67 -7.27
N HIS A 553 12.92 2.48 -7.82
CA HIS A 553 11.99 3.26 -7.00
C HIS A 553 10.98 2.37 -6.27
N ASP A 554 10.50 1.33 -6.94
CA ASP A 554 9.54 0.39 -6.34
C ASP A 554 10.18 -0.45 -5.23
N VAL A 555 11.41 -0.94 -5.45
CA VAL A 555 12.16 -1.68 -4.41
C VAL A 555 12.48 -0.78 -3.21
N CYS A 556 12.94 0.45 -3.45
CA CYS A 556 13.19 1.41 -2.37
C CYS A 556 11.89 1.81 -1.65
N GLY A 557 10.78 1.95 -2.38
CA GLY A 557 9.46 2.20 -1.81
C GLY A 557 8.96 1.05 -0.94
N LEU A 558 9.17 -0.20 -1.39
CA LEU A 558 8.89 -1.39 -0.59
C LEU A 558 9.72 -1.44 0.69
N ALA A 559 11.02 -1.14 0.58
CA ALA A 559 11.91 -1.12 1.73
C ALA A 559 11.50 -0.07 2.76
N ASP A 560 11.07 1.12 2.31
CA ASP A 560 10.57 2.20 3.18
C ASP A 560 9.21 1.84 3.82
N GLU A 561 8.28 1.26 3.04
CA GLU A 561 6.98 0.82 3.55
C GLU A 561 7.08 -0.30 4.61
N LEU A 562 8.01 -1.24 4.40
CA LEU A 562 8.20 -2.40 5.27
C LEU A 562 9.18 -2.12 6.42
N MET A 563 9.85 -0.96 6.39
CA MET A 563 10.88 -0.55 7.36
C MET A 563 11.95 -1.65 7.53
N VAL A 564 12.54 -2.08 6.41
CA VAL A 564 13.60 -3.10 6.44
C VAL A 564 14.94 -2.49 6.85
N SER A 565 15.75 -3.27 7.52
CA SER A 565 17.08 -2.84 8.00
C SER A 565 18.13 -2.91 6.89
N ILE A 566 17.99 -3.87 5.98
CA ILE A 566 18.93 -4.05 4.86
C ILE A 566 18.21 -4.60 3.63
N ILE A 567 18.59 -4.10 2.45
CA ILE A 567 18.21 -4.67 1.15
C ILE A 567 19.37 -5.49 0.63
N ILE A 568 19.14 -6.73 0.24
CA ILE A 568 20.15 -7.57 -0.39
C ILE A 568 19.79 -7.79 -1.84
N LEU A 569 20.71 -7.42 -2.73
CA LEU A 569 20.57 -7.48 -4.17
C LEU A 569 21.50 -8.54 -4.75
N PRO A 570 21.04 -9.38 -5.68
CA PRO A 570 21.96 -10.22 -6.43
C PRO A 570 22.81 -9.36 -7.39
N PHE A 571 24.03 -9.80 -7.57
CA PHE A 571 24.91 -9.16 -8.56
C PHE A 571 24.34 -9.36 -9.97
N HIS A 572 24.55 -8.40 -10.85
CA HIS A 572 23.98 -8.43 -12.21
C HIS A 572 24.66 -9.42 -13.16
N LYS A 573 25.83 -9.95 -12.81
CA LYS A 573 26.54 -10.99 -13.56
C LYS A 573 26.27 -12.35 -12.96
N ARG A 574 26.19 -13.38 -13.80
CA ARG A 574 25.99 -14.76 -13.41
C ARG A 574 27.27 -15.56 -13.56
N LEU A 575 27.41 -16.59 -12.77
CA LEU A 575 28.48 -17.57 -12.90
C LEU A 575 28.17 -18.49 -14.07
N ASN A 576 29.10 -18.59 -15.04
CA ASN A 576 29.06 -19.58 -16.10
C ASN A 576 29.53 -20.96 -15.57
N PRO A 577 29.20 -22.06 -16.27
CA PRO A 577 29.73 -23.39 -15.93
C PRO A 577 31.26 -23.44 -15.90
N ASP A 578 31.91 -22.56 -16.63
CA ASP A 578 33.38 -22.45 -16.69
C ASP A 578 33.99 -21.71 -15.50
N GLY A 579 33.17 -21.29 -14.52
CA GLY A 579 33.59 -20.52 -13.36
C GLY A 579 33.83 -19.03 -13.62
N THR A 580 33.67 -18.55 -14.84
CA THR A 580 33.78 -17.11 -15.16
C THR A 580 32.44 -16.39 -14.99
N LEU A 581 32.47 -15.09 -14.68
CA LEU A 581 31.27 -14.27 -14.66
C LEU A 581 30.90 -13.85 -16.09
N ASP A 582 29.62 -13.92 -16.43
CA ASP A 582 29.10 -13.49 -17.73
C ASP A 582 29.22 -11.97 -17.93
N SER A 583 28.80 -11.45 -19.10
CA SER A 583 28.79 -10.01 -19.38
C SER A 583 27.81 -9.22 -18.50
N GLY A 584 26.88 -9.90 -17.85
CA GLY A 584 25.89 -9.35 -16.96
C GLY A 584 24.72 -8.68 -17.67
N HIS A 585 23.62 -8.50 -16.92
CA HIS A 585 22.42 -7.86 -17.44
C HIS A 585 22.44 -6.35 -17.15
N ALA A 586 22.50 -5.53 -18.22
CA ALA A 586 22.62 -4.08 -18.12
C ALA A 586 21.46 -3.43 -17.33
N GLY A 587 20.22 -3.93 -17.49
CA GLY A 587 19.04 -3.45 -16.77
C GLY A 587 19.18 -3.64 -15.26
N PHE A 588 19.55 -4.81 -14.80
CA PHE A 588 19.76 -5.08 -13.36
C PHE A 588 20.96 -4.32 -12.80
N ARG A 589 22.02 -4.12 -13.60
CA ARG A 589 23.14 -3.25 -13.21
C ARG A 589 22.68 -1.83 -12.93
N HIS A 590 21.84 -1.28 -13.81
CA HIS A 590 21.27 0.05 -13.63
C HIS A 590 20.40 0.14 -12.37
N VAL A 591 19.55 -0.86 -12.14
CA VAL A 591 18.69 -0.94 -10.94
C VAL A 591 19.54 -0.99 -9.67
N ASN A 592 20.54 -1.86 -9.61
CA ASN A 592 21.41 -2.01 -8.45
C ASN A 592 22.13 -0.70 -8.11
N ARG A 593 22.67 0.02 -9.11
CA ARG A 593 23.28 1.34 -8.92
C ARG A 593 22.31 2.40 -8.39
N LYS A 594 21.09 2.43 -8.92
CA LYS A 594 20.05 3.34 -8.42
C LYS A 594 19.61 3.01 -7.00
N ILE A 595 19.50 1.73 -6.64
CA ILE A 595 19.17 1.32 -5.28
C ILE A 595 20.28 1.73 -4.32
N LEU A 596 21.56 1.47 -4.66
CA LEU A 596 22.71 1.93 -3.85
C LEU A 596 22.69 3.43 -3.57
N LYS A 597 22.22 4.24 -4.55
CA LYS A 597 22.14 5.70 -4.40
C LYS A 597 20.94 6.18 -3.59
N ASN A 598 19.79 5.49 -3.68
CA ASN A 598 18.50 6.00 -3.21
C ASN A 598 17.85 5.17 -2.11
N ALA A 599 18.46 4.07 -1.66
CA ALA A 599 17.88 3.21 -0.67
C ALA A 599 17.64 3.91 0.67
N PRO A 600 16.50 3.66 1.34
CA PRO A 600 16.20 4.22 2.66
C PRO A 600 16.93 3.51 3.80
N CYS A 601 17.60 2.40 3.54
CA CYS A 601 18.32 1.55 4.49
C CYS A 601 19.63 1.07 3.89
N SER A 602 20.39 0.27 4.65
CA SER A 602 21.65 -0.31 4.18
C SER A 602 21.41 -1.28 3.02
N VAL A 603 22.39 -1.41 2.12
CA VAL A 603 22.29 -2.24 0.92
C VAL A 603 23.47 -3.20 0.85
N GLY A 604 23.18 -4.48 0.65
CA GLY A 604 24.16 -5.53 0.35
C GLY A 604 24.04 -5.98 -1.11
N ILE A 605 25.17 -6.20 -1.76
CA ILE A 605 25.24 -6.88 -3.07
C ILE A 605 25.90 -8.23 -2.87
N LEU A 606 25.18 -9.30 -3.21
CA LEU A 606 25.66 -10.67 -3.15
C LEU A 606 26.20 -11.09 -4.51
N VAL A 607 27.51 -11.33 -4.56
CA VAL A 607 28.19 -11.95 -5.70
C VAL A 607 28.28 -13.44 -5.42
N ASP A 608 27.40 -14.21 -6.01
CA ASP A 608 27.32 -15.66 -5.81
C ASP A 608 28.25 -16.39 -6.77
N ARG A 609 29.16 -17.20 -6.23
CA ARG A 609 30.05 -18.09 -6.98
C ARG A 609 29.84 -19.56 -6.65
N SER A 610 29.75 -19.92 -5.36
CA SER A 610 29.51 -21.28 -4.90
C SER A 610 28.46 -21.39 -3.80
N PHE A 611 28.09 -20.27 -3.21
CA PHE A 611 27.21 -20.18 -2.05
C PHE A 611 25.82 -20.74 -2.32
N GLY A 612 25.34 -20.63 -3.56
CA GLY A 612 24.06 -21.21 -3.99
C GLY A 612 24.09 -22.71 -4.33
N GLN A 613 25.28 -23.28 -4.54
CA GLN A 613 25.46 -24.71 -4.88
C GLN A 613 25.64 -25.59 -3.66
N THR A 614 25.98 -25.03 -2.52
CA THR A 614 26.07 -25.72 -1.24
C THR A 614 24.67 -26.03 -0.72
N GLU A 615 24.12 -27.20 -1.07
CA GLU A 615 22.89 -27.74 -0.45
C GLU A 615 23.05 -27.99 1.06
N GLU A 616 24.19 -27.67 1.65
CA GLU A 616 24.62 -28.12 2.97
C GLU A 616 24.33 -27.14 4.10
N ALA A 617 24.05 -25.87 3.84
CA ALA A 617 23.88 -24.87 4.90
C ALA A 617 22.70 -25.17 5.86
N TRP A 618 21.71 -25.93 5.44
CA TRP A 618 20.56 -26.29 6.27
C TRP A 618 20.61 -27.74 6.81
N ARG A 619 21.64 -28.50 6.46
CA ARG A 619 21.79 -29.86 7.05
C ARG A 619 22.30 -29.76 8.48
N PRO A 620 21.73 -30.53 9.41
CA PRO A 620 22.26 -30.62 10.77
C PRO A 620 23.72 -31.08 10.75
N GLY A 621 24.62 -30.25 11.27
CA GLY A 621 26.06 -30.57 11.35
C GLY A 621 26.93 -29.93 10.26
N ALA A 622 26.36 -29.17 9.31
CA ALA A 622 27.17 -28.37 8.39
C ALA A 622 27.92 -27.26 9.13
N SER A 623 29.18 -27.03 8.76
CA SER A 623 29.99 -25.91 9.26
C SER A 623 30.37 -25.03 8.09
N MET A 624 30.07 -23.74 8.17
CA MET A 624 30.39 -22.77 7.15
C MET A 624 31.42 -21.79 7.67
N ASP A 625 32.56 -21.69 6.99
CA ASP A 625 33.60 -20.73 7.30
C ASP A 625 33.33 -19.42 6.54
N ILE A 626 33.07 -18.33 7.30
CA ILE A 626 32.76 -17.02 6.77
C ILE A 626 33.84 -16.05 7.25
N ALA A 627 34.35 -15.22 6.35
CA ALA A 627 35.30 -14.17 6.70
C ALA A 627 34.67 -12.76 6.60
N ILE A 628 35.09 -11.87 7.47
CA ILE A 628 34.87 -10.43 7.30
C ILE A 628 36.19 -9.72 7.24
N ILE A 629 36.34 -8.82 6.24
CA ILE A 629 37.50 -7.94 6.10
C ILE A 629 37.11 -6.56 6.60
N PHE A 630 37.82 -6.08 7.62
CA PHE A 630 37.60 -4.79 8.26
C PHE A 630 38.82 -3.89 8.07
N ILE A 631 38.67 -2.81 7.30
CA ILE A 631 39.70 -1.81 7.03
C ILE A 631 39.40 -0.53 7.82
N GLY A 632 38.13 -0.24 8.00
CA GLY A 632 37.57 0.92 8.69
C GLY A 632 36.62 1.73 7.82
N GLY A 633 35.91 2.65 8.46
CA GLY A 633 34.89 3.46 7.83
C GLY A 633 33.46 2.92 7.98
N ARG A 634 32.52 3.74 7.58
CA ARG A 634 31.07 3.49 7.83
C ARG A 634 30.57 2.18 7.25
N ASP A 635 30.97 1.85 6.02
CA ASP A 635 30.50 0.66 5.33
C ASP A 635 31.07 -0.62 5.97
N ASP A 636 32.31 -0.56 6.49
CA ASP A 636 32.93 -1.67 7.20
C ASP A 636 32.30 -1.89 8.59
N ARG A 637 31.95 -0.80 9.31
CA ARG A 637 31.20 -0.91 10.57
C ARG A 637 29.84 -1.57 10.37
N GLU A 638 29.17 -1.25 9.25
CA GLU A 638 27.90 -1.86 8.88
C GLU A 638 28.07 -3.33 8.52
N ALA A 639 29.13 -3.67 7.78
CA ALA A 639 29.50 -5.03 7.46
C ALA A 639 29.81 -5.85 8.74
N LEU A 640 30.47 -5.24 9.71
CA LEU A 640 30.77 -5.86 11.01
C LEU A 640 29.48 -6.12 11.83
N ALA A 641 28.53 -5.18 11.80
CA ALA A 641 27.23 -5.37 12.44
C ALA A 641 26.44 -6.51 11.77
N PHE A 642 26.48 -6.63 10.45
CA PHE A 642 25.87 -7.76 9.75
C PHE A 642 26.58 -9.08 10.09
N ALA A 643 27.91 -9.12 10.12
CA ALA A 643 28.69 -10.28 10.51
C ALA A 643 28.39 -10.73 11.95
N ALA A 644 28.11 -9.78 12.86
CA ALA A 644 27.65 -10.07 14.23
C ALA A 644 26.32 -10.82 14.27
N GLN A 645 25.41 -10.54 13.35
CA GLN A 645 24.15 -11.28 13.24
C GLN A 645 24.39 -12.70 12.72
N VAL A 646 25.23 -12.83 11.69
CA VAL A 646 25.60 -14.12 11.10
C VAL A 646 26.35 -15.00 12.09
N ALA A 647 27.20 -14.43 12.94
CA ALA A 647 27.95 -15.16 13.99
C ALA A 647 27.05 -15.84 15.03
N ARG A 648 25.79 -15.43 15.17
CA ARG A 648 24.83 -16.06 16.09
C ARG A 648 24.38 -17.45 15.60
N HIS A 649 24.51 -17.72 14.31
CA HIS A 649 24.10 -19.01 13.76
C HIS A 649 25.03 -20.14 14.17
N PRO A 650 24.50 -21.28 14.66
CA PRO A 650 25.33 -22.37 15.22
C PRO A 650 26.27 -23.04 14.21
N ALA A 651 25.92 -23.03 12.92
CA ALA A 651 26.74 -23.65 11.86
C ALA A 651 27.83 -22.71 11.31
N VAL A 652 27.88 -21.44 11.75
CA VAL A 652 28.83 -20.45 11.22
C VAL A 652 30.07 -20.35 12.09
N LYS A 653 31.23 -20.42 11.47
CA LYS A 653 32.52 -20.01 12.02
C LYS A 653 32.93 -18.72 11.37
N LEU A 654 32.98 -17.65 12.16
CA LEU A 654 33.32 -16.32 11.67
C LEU A 654 34.79 -15.99 11.88
N HIS A 655 35.49 -15.60 10.83
CA HIS A 655 36.88 -15.17 10.83
C HIS A 655 36.92 -13.66 10.58
N VAL A 656 37.34 -12.88 11.57
CA VAL A 656 37.48 -11.44 11.48
C VAL A 656 38.90 -11.07 11.13
N ILE A 657 39.11 -10.47 9.98
CA ILE A 657 40.42 -10.08 9.46
C ILE A 657 40.48 -8.54 9.46
N ARG A 658 41.26 -7.97 10.36
CA ARG A 658 41.46 -6.53 10.46
C ARG A 658 42.73 -6.11 9.74
N PHE A 659 42.63 -5.17 8.79
CA PHE A 659 43.74 -4.55 8.11
C PHE A 659 44.09 -3.22 8.76
N LEU A 660 45.30 -3.08 9.25
CA LEU A 660 45.80 -1.88 9.92
C LEU A 660 46.93 -1.27 9.11
N GLU A 661 46.89 0.06 8.94
CA GLU A 661 47.96 0.80 8.28
C GLU A 661 49.17 0.96 9.22
N ASP A 662 50.36 0.65 8.75
CA ASP A 662 51.58 0.73 9.58
C ASP A 662 51.93 2.17 9.97
N LYS A 663 52.33 2.39 11.22
CA LYS A 663 52.60 3.70 11.81
C LYS A 663 53.67 4.53 11.05
N SER A 664 54.58 3.87 10.35
CA SER A 664 55.57 4.55 9.49
C SER A 664 54.94 5.29 8.29
N SER A 665 53.92 4.71 7.71
CA SER A 665 53.15 5.26 6.58
C SER A 665 52.25 6.43 6.98
N GLN A 666 51.64 6.33 8.18
CA GLN A 666 50.76 7.39 8.74
C GLN A 666 51.50 8.70 8.99
N ASN A 667 52.79 8.64 9.46
CA ASN A 667 53.60 9.84 9.71
C ASN A 667 54.02 10.55 8.40
N ALA A 668 54.18 9.84 7.30
CA ALA A 668 54.48 10.43 5.98
C ALA A 668 53.23 11.16 5.42
N GLN A 669 52.09 10.61 5.59
CA GLN A 669 50.82 11.15 5.10
C GLN A 669 50.37 12.38 5.90
N LYS A 670 50.55 12.39 7.24
CA LYS A 670 50.34 13.56 8.09
C LYS A 670 51.22 14.76 7.70
N ARG A 671 52.45 14.56 7.18
CA ARG A 671 53.32 15.65 6.70
C ARG A 671 52.84 16.25 5.38
N SER A 672 52.17 15.50 4.51
CA SER A 672 51.69 16.00 3.22
C SER A 672 50.30 16.71 3.31
N SER A 673 49.51 16.45 4.39
CA SER A 673 48.15 16.97 4.54
C SER A 673 48.00 18.21 5.43
N ILE A 674 49.07 18.95 5.67
CA ILE A 674 49.07 20.21 6.48
C ILE A 674 48.14 21.29 5.92
N LEU A 675 47.66 21.13 4.70
CA LEU A 675 46.77 22.09 4.00
C LEU A 675 45.28 22.01 4.34
N ASN A 676 44.79 20.93 4.97
CA ASN A 676 43.35 20.77 5.31
C ASN A 676 43.16 20.28 6.74
N ARG A 677 43.21 21.19 7.70
CA ARG A 677 42.99 20.90 9.11
C ARG A 677 41.63 20.27 9.46
N ALA A 678 40.57 20.60 8.69
CA ALA A 678 39.22 20.05 8.88
C ALA A 678 39.15 18.57 8.50
N SER A 679 39.83 18.13 7.44
CA SER A 679 39.79 16.73 7.01
C SER A 679 40.58 15.80 7.94
N VAL A 680 41.58 16.34 8.64
CA VAL A 680 42.37 15.56 9.63
C VAL A 680 41.56 15.28 10.88
N VAL A 681 40.77 16.23 11.36
CA VAL A 681 39.90 16.06 12.55
C VAL A 681 38.78 15.05 12.23
N GLU A 682 38.18 15.13 11.07
CA GLU A 682 37.12 14.19 10.64
C GLU A 682 37.68 12.76 10.50
N GLN A 683 38.92 12.61 10.05
CA GLN A 683 39.60 11.31 9.98
C GLN A 683 39.93 10.71 11.34
N GLU A 684 40.35 11.56 12.31
CA GLU A 684 40.61 11.11 13.66
C GLU A 684 39.33 10.71 14.38
N GLU A 685 38.23 11.43 14.15
CA GLU A 685 36.89 11.06 14.67
C GLU A 685 36.40 9.73 14.10
N GLU A 686 36.50 9.53 12.79
CA GLU A 686 36.13 8.26 12.13
C GLU A 686 36.99 7.09 12.62
N MET A 687 38.28 7.31 12.88
CA MET A 687 39.20 6.28 13.44
C MET A 687 38.79 5.88 14.83
N LYS A 688 38.41 6.85 15.67
CA LYS A 688 37.93 6.59 17.01
C LYS A 688 36.65 5.78 17.02
N LEU A 689 35.68 6.14 16.12
CA LEU A 689 34.45 5.38 15.97
C LEU A 689 34.69 3.94 15.47
N ASP A 690 35.66 3.75 14.57
CA ASP A 690 36.05 2.41 14.10
C ASP A 690 36.60 1.56 15.22
N ASP A 691 37.48 2.14 16.05
CA ASP A 691 38.09 1.44 17.20
C ASP A 691 37.06 1.15 18.31
N GLU A 692 36.15 2.08 18.60
CA GLU A 692 35.03 1.85 19.54
C GLU A 692 34.10 0.75 19.08
N CYS A 693 33.66 0.77 17.82
CA CYS A 693 32.79 -0.25 17.23
C CYS A 693 33.45 -1.64 17.24
N PHE A 694 34.75 -1.67 16.89
CA PHE A 694 35.49 -2.91 16.85
C PHE A 694 35.74 -3.46 18.28
N ALA A 695 36.03 -2.61 19.25
CA ALA A 695 36.21 -2.99 20.67
C ALA A 695 34.92 -3.61 21.25
N GLU A 696 33.74 -3.01 20.97
CA GLU A 696 32.45 -3.56 21.39
C GLU A 696 32.21 -4.95 20.78
N PHE A 697 32.50 -5.10 19.47
CA PHE A 697 32.42 -6.40 18.82
C PHE A 697 33.36 -7.44 19.43
N TYR A 698 34.61 -7.04 19.70
CA TYR A 698 35.63 -7.90 20.28
C TYR A 698 35.24 -8.43 21.68
N GLU A 699 34.77 -7.52 22.55
CA GLU A 699 34.30 -7.90 23.90
C GLU A 699 33.12 -8.87 23.84
N ARG A 700 32.18 -8.64 22.94
CA ARG A 700 30.95 -9.41 22.87
C ARG A 700 31.10 -10.80 22.23
N TYR A 701 31.95 -10.93 21.21
CA TYR A 701 32.00 -12.14 20.37
C TYR A 701 33.34 -12.87 20.40
N ILE A 702 34.45 -12.20 20.72
CA ILE A 702 35.81 -12.80 20.68
C ILE A 702 36.33 -13.12 22.09
N ALA A 703 36.23 -12.18 23.02
CA ALA A 703 36.76 -12.35 24.40
C ALA A 703 36.12 -13.51 25.17
N GLY A 704 34.89 -13.93 24.82
CA GLY A 704 34.17 -15.04 25.45
C GLY A 704 34.56 -16.45 24.99
N GLY A 705 35.54 -16.63 24.10
CA GLY A 705 36.00 -17.94 23.67
C GLY A 705 34.96 -18.68 22.78
N GLY A 706 34.50 -18.06 21.70
CA GLY A 706 33.48 -18.60 20.84
C GLY A 706 33.97 -19.13 19.49
N ARG A 707 33.05 -19.20 18.53
CA ARG A 707 33.27 -19.61 17.12
C ARG A 707 33.82 -18.48 16.25
N VAL A 708 34.22 -17.36 16.88
CA VAL A 708 34.75 -16.19 16.16
C VAL A 708 36.27 -16.16 16.37
N SER A 709 37.01 -16.24 15.28
CA SER A 709 38.47 -16.06 15.27
C SER A 709 38.83 -14.66 14.82
N TYR A 710 39.95 -14.16 15.27
CA TYR A 710 40.45 -12.83 14.98
C TYR A 710 41.88 -12.86 14.47
N MET A 711 42.15 -12.07 13.42
CA MET A 711 43.50 -11.92 12.85
C MET A 711 43.74 -10.45 12.46
N GLU A 712 44.86 -9.89 12.88
CA GLU A 712 45.35 -8.59 12.42
C GLU A 712 46.44 -8.75 11.36
N LYS A 713 46.36 -7.91 10.32
CA LYS A 713 47.41 -7.77 9.30
C LYS A 713 47.83 -6.31 9.21
N HIS A 714 49.09 -6.02 9.48
CA HIS A 714 49.68 -4.70 9.30
C HIS A 714 50.16 -4.56 7.86
N LEU A 715 49.68 -3.54 7.15
CA LEU A 715 49.95 -3.32 5.72
C LEU A 715 50.46 -1.90 5.51
N THR A 716 51.35 -1.72 4.55
CA THR A 716 51.94 -0.41 4.26
C THR A 716 51.32 0.26 3.03
N ASN A 717 50.83 -0.50 2.05
CA ASN A 717 50.33 0.02 0.79
C ASN A 717 49.27 -0.89 0.13
N SER A 718 48.67 -0.42 -0.98
CA SER A 718 47.66 -1.14 -1.72
C SER A 718 48.14 -2.45 -2.38
N SER A 719 49.42 -2.57 -2.70
CA SER A 719 50.01 -3.78 -3.25
C SER A 719 50.05 -4.91 -2.21
N GLU A 720 50.43 -4.58 -0.95
CA GLU A 720 50.34 -5.52 0.16
C GLU A 720 48.90 -5.88 0.50
N THR A 721 47.97 -4.95 0.40
CA THR A 721 46.54 -5.22 0.53
C THR A 721 46.06 -6.22 -0.50
N PHE A 722 46.44 -6.06 -1.78
CA PHE A 722 46.11 -7.02 -2.82
C PHE A 722 46.68 -8.41 -2.53
N THR A 723 47.91 -8.48 -2.08
CA THR A 723 48.58 -9.75 -1.72
C THR A 723 47.88 -10.41 -0.51
N ALA A 724 47.49 -9.60 0.48
CA ALA A 724 46.76 -10.05 1.65
C ALA A 724 45.35 -10.57 1.27
N LEU A 725 44.66 -9.90 0.33
CA LEU A 725 43.38 -10.37 -0.20
C LEU A 725 43.52 -11.70 -0.94
N LYS A 726 44.58 -11.85 -1.72
CA LYS A 726 44.88 -13.11 -2.43
C LYS A 726 45.15 -14.27 -1.48
N SER A 727 45.69 -14.01 -0.29
CA SER A 727 45.90 -15.06 0.73
C SER A 727 44.59 -15.53 1.39
N VAL A 728 43.50 -14.76 1.29
CA VAL A 728 42.18 -15.08 1.83
C VAL A 728 41.31 -15.84 0.83
N ASP A 729 41.74 -15.83 -0.44
CA ASP A 729 41.00 -16.40 -1.54
C ASP A 729 40.94 -17.94 -1.48
N GLY A 730 39.74 -18.50 -1.66
CA GLY A 730 39.50 -19.97 -1.64
C GLY A 730 39.42 -20.61 -0.25
N GLU A 731 39.72 -19.88 0.84
CA GLU A 731 39.68 -20.43 2.19
C GLU A 731 38.25 -20.37 2.80
N TYR A 732 37.39 -19.45 2.32
CA TYR A 732 36.07 -19.16 2.90
C TYR A 732 34.94 -19.30 1.90
N GLY A 733 33.78 -19.82 2.35
CA GLY A 733 32.60 -19.93 1.53
C GLY A 733 31.92 -18.58 1.24
N LEU A 734 32.01 -17.64 2.19
CA LEU A 734 31.49 -16.28 2.04
C LEU A 734 32.45 -15.26 2.66
N VAL A 735 32.74 -14.20 1.93
CA VAL A 735 33.54 -13.06 2.42
C VAL A 735 32.65 -11.82 2.48
N ILE A 736 32.56 -11.18 3.65
CA ILE A 736 31.80 -9.96 3.89
C ILE A 736 32.74 -8.77 3.87
N VAL A 737 32.41 -7.73 3.13
CA VAL A 737 33.24 -6.52 3.00
C VAL A 737 32.37 -5.27 2.94
N GLY A 738 32.88 -4.14 3.44
CA GLY A 738 32.28 -2.84 3.23
C GLY A 738 32.58 -2.30 1.82
N ARG A 739 31.58 -1.66 1.20
CA ARG A 739 31.71 -1.11 -0.15
C ARG A 739 32.73 0.01 -0.25
N GLY A 740 32.86 0.83 0.79
CA GLY A 740 33.71 2.02 0.81
C GLY A 740 35.21 1.74 0.69
N GLY A 741 35.66 0.50 0.89
CA GLY A 741 37.07 0.10 0.81
C GLY A 741 37.97 0.78 1.83
N GLY A 742 37.45 1.03 3.03
CA GLY A 742 38.14 1.78 4.06
C GLY A 742 37.82 3.26 4.10
N ARG A 743 38.61 4.03 4.83
CA ARG A 743 38.48 5.49 4.92
C ARG A 743 38.81 6.14 3.57
N ALA A 744 38.19 7.26 3.27
CA ALA A 744 38.33 7.98 2.00
C ALA A 744 39.78 8.35 1.58
N SER A 745 40.75 8.28 2.51
CA SER A 745 42.16 8.59 2.29
C SER A 745 43.12 7.52 2.86
N SER A 746 42.68 6.27 3.00
CA SER A 746 43.54 5.18 3.46
C SER A 746 44.57 4.83 2.36
N GLY A 747 45.84 4.80 2.74
CA GLY A 747 46.93 4.34 1.84
C GLY A 747 46.77 2.89 1.38
N LEU A 748 45.97 2.13 2.09
CA LEU A 748 45.75 0.70 1.82
C LEU A 748 44.86 0.44 0.59
N THR A 749 44.03 1.42 0.20
CA THR A 749 43.11 1.29 -0.95
C THR A 749 43.38 2.28 -2.08
N THR A 750 44.37 3.17 -1.88
CA THR A 750 44.73 4.18 -2.87
C THR A 750 45.25 3.50 -4.15
N GLY A 751 44.69 3.85 -5.31
CA GLY A 751 45.04 3.28 -6.62
C GLY A 751 44.25 2.02 -7.00
N LEU A 752 43.56 1.36 -6.09
CA LEU A 752 42.65 0.25 -6.44
C LEU A 752 41.42 0.73 -7.17
N ASN A 753 41.04 2.02 -7.01
CA ASN A 753 39.90 2.63 -7.68
C ASN A 753 40.13 2.87 -9.19
N ASP A 754 41.36 2.97 -9.63
CA ASP A 754 41.71 3.38 -11.02
C ASP A 754 41.42 2.28 -12.05
N TRP A 755 41.26 1.04 -11.62
CA TRP A 755 41.07 -0.15 -12.46
C TRP A 755 39.70 -0.83 -12.26
N GLN A 756 38.72 -0.15 -11.65
CA GLN A 756 37.42 -0.76 -11.34
C GLN A 756 36.62 -1.10 -12.59
N GLN A 757 36.27 -2.39 -12.74
CA GLN A 757 35.30 -2.86 -13.75
C GLN A 757 33.85 -2.70 -13.31
N CYS A 758 33.60 -2.90 -12.02
CA CYS A 758 32.26 -2.85 -11.40
C CYS A 758 32.24 -1.90 -10.19
N PRO A 759 32.18 -0.57 -10.41
CA PRO A 759 32.21 0.43 -9.34
C PRO A 759 31.11 0.26 -8.28
N GLU A 760 30.03 -0.46 -8.59
CA GLU A 760 28.97 -0.81 -7.65
C GLU A 760 29.45 -1.70 -6.50
N LEU A 761 30.54 -2.46 -6.68
CA LEU A 761 31.12 -3.33 -5.65
C LEU A 761 32.14 -2.62 -4.76
N GLY A 762 32.62 -1.45 -5.16
CA GLY A 762 33.71 -0.74 -4.47
C GLY A 762 35.09 -1.37 -4.70
N PRO A 763 36.19 -0.75 -4.21
CA PRO A 763 37.55 -1.16 -4.57
C PRO A 763 37.91 -2.58 -4.12
N ILE A 764 37.54 -2.96 -2.92
CA ILE A 764 37.86 -4.32 -2.41
C ILE A 764 36.97 -5.36 -3.05
N GLY A 765 35.64 -5.07 -3.15
CA GLY A 765 34.68 -5.99 -3.77
C GLY A 765 34.95 -6.22 -5.26
N ASP A 766 35.40 -5.17 -5.98
CA ASP A 766 35.74 -5.29 -7.39
C ASP A 766 37.01 -6.13 -7.60
N VAL A 767 38.03 -5.91 -6.78
CA VAL A 767 39.27 -6.74 -6.80
C VAL A 767 38.95 -8.19 -6.52
N LEU A 768 38.20 -8.50 -5.47
CA LEU A 768 37.83 -9.88 -5.13
C LEU A 768 36.93 -10.52 -6.20
N SER A 769 36.14 -9.75 -6.93
CA SER A 769 35.28 -10.23 -8.02
C SER A 769 36.02 -10.43 -9.34
N GLY A 770 37.28 -10.01 -9.44
CA GLY A 770 38.12 -10.13 -10.62
C GLY A 770 38.45 -11.57 -11.03
N SER A 771 38.93 -11.73 -12.27
CA SER A 771 39.32 -13.02 -12.83
C SER A 771 40.54 -13.68 -12.17
N ASP A 772 41.32 -12.90 -11.42
CA ASP A 772 42.56 -13.34 -10.78
C ASP A 772 42.31 -14.05 -9.44
N PHE A 773 41.05 -14.07 -8.97
CA PHE A 773 40.62 -14.69 -7.72
C PHE A 773 39.86 -15.99 -7.98
N SER A 774 39.84 -16.88 -7.00
CA SER A 774 39.23 -18.21 -7.13
C SER A 774 37.74 -18.11 -7.40
N HIS A 775 37.25 -19.06 -8.16
CA HIS A 775 35.82 -19.11 -8.53
C HIS A 775 34.92 -19.68 -7.40
N ASN A 776 35.49 -20.05 -6.25
CA ASN A 776 34.75 -20.74 -5.19
C ASN A 776 34.28 -19.83 -4.04
N THR A 777 34.82 -18.64 -3.87
CA THR A 777 34.47 -17.74 -2.77
C THR A 777 33.40 -16.76 -3.19
N SER A 778 32.25 -16.80 -2.55
CA SER A 778 31.17 -15.82 -2.73
C SER A 778 31.39 -14.58 -1.85
N MET A 779 30.81 -13.45 -2.24
CA MET A 779 31.06 -12.18 -1.54
C MET A 779 29.76 -11.45 -1.27
N LEU A 780 29.67 -10.83 -0.09
CA LEU A 780 28.61 -9.89 0.26
C LEU A 780 29.22 -8.52 0.54
N ILE A 781 28.92 -7.58 -0.34
CA ILE A 781 29.42 -6.20 -0.28
C ILE A 781 28.33 -5.34 0.38
N ILE A 782 28.62 -4.71 1.52
CA ILE A 782 27.64 -3.94 2.28
C ILE A 782 27.97 -2.43 2.21
N GLN A 783 26.94 -1.65 1.91
CA GLN A 783 26.98 -0.18 1.97
C GLN A 783 26.00 0.30 3.03
N GLN A 784 26.47 1.16 3.92
CA GLN A 784 25.62 1.85 4.87
C GLN A 784 24.73 2.88 4.17
N GLN A 785 23.54 3.12 4.70
CA GLN A 785 22.64 4.18 4.23
C GLN A 785 23.35 5.54 4.22
N ARG A 786 23.17 6.29 3.13
CA ARG A 786 23.68 7.67 2.99
C ARG A 786 22.54 8.65 3.25
N THR A 787 22.70 9.54 4.21
CA THR A 787 21.75 10.65 4.41
C THR A 787 21.83 11.65 3.27
N ARG A 788 20.68 12.14 2.81
CA ARG A 788 20.57 13.05 1.64
C ARG A 788 21.47 14.31 1.68
N GLY A 789 21.99 14.73 2.82
CA GLY A 789 22.88 15.88 2.96
C GLY A 789 24.37 15.62 2.65
N GLN A 790 24.77 14.35 2.46
CA GLN A 790 26.15 13.98 2.14
C GLN A 790 26.40 13.73 0.64
N LEU A 791 25.40 13.91 -0.20
CA LEU A 791 25.46 13.67 -1.66
C LEU A 791 26.03 14.85 -2.46
N GLU A 792 26.28 16.01 -1.83
CA GLU A 792 26.78 17.20 -2.54
C GLU A 792 28.26 17.15 -2.92
N GLY A 793 29.00 16.11 -2.55
CA GLY A 793 30.44 15.96 -2.87
C GLY A 793 30.78 14.95 -3.97
N LEU A 794 29.81 14.25 -4.54
CA LEU A 794 30.04 13.32 -5.65
C LEU A 794 29.70 14.00 -6.97
N HIS A 795 30.73 14.45 -7.69
CA HIS A 795 30.63 14.93 -9.04
C HIS A 795 29.80 14.01 -9.92
N ASP A 796 28.91 14.61 -10.71
CA ASP A 796 28.10 14.01 -11.77
C ASP A 796 28.98 13.51 -12.95
N ASP A 797 29.76 12.46 -12.74
CA ASP A 797 30.49 11.79 -13.84
C ASP A 797 29.67 10.66 -14.49
N PHE A 798 28.32 10.70 -14.39
CA PHE A 798 27.46 9.74 -15.05
C PHE A 798 26.32 10.41 -15.84
N THR A 799 26.67 11.33 -16.69
CA THR A 799 25.95 11.57 -17.93
C THR A 799 26.68 10.82 -19.02
N ILE A 800 26.02 9.83 -19.61
CA ILE A 800 26.07 9.38 -20.98
C ILE A 800 25.65 7.91 -21.08
N LEU A 801 24.58 7.76 -21.82
CA LEU A 801 23.93 6.69 -22.56
C LEU A 801 22.86 5.94 -21.86
#